data_287107e86a3bc7c5ff90c87bbd25fb58
#
_entry.id   287107e86a3bc7c5ff90c87bbd25fb58
#
_cell.length_a   1.000
_cell.length_b   1.000
_cell.length_c   1.000
_cell.angle_alpha   90.00
_cell.angle_beta   90.00
_cell.angle_gamma   90.00
#
_symmetry.space_group_name_H-M   'P 1'
#
loop_
_entity.id
_entity.type
_entity.pdbx_description
1 polymer ?
#
loop_
_entity_poly.entity_id
_entity_poly.type
_entity_poly.pdbx_seq_one_letter_code
_entity_poly.pdbx_strand_id
1 'polypeptide(L)'
;MNMSQNQSTNLQNIREKYIKALYNSKNSTEEAKILADDLFALDLTVYSKDYSFDSIIYNSLAKSILDDSISMHPEQMSILQEIEKNEALIVSAPTSFGKTFCIFEYIAKHQPNNIVLIVPTLALVDEYRNKIIKKYKDKFNKYKIYTNLDDDKQYNFENKNIFILTHDRVVQENIYSLIKRIDFLVIDEVYKLEKDLNNDRVLVLNMAYYYMAKIAKKYVLLAPFIKEVEDTDKLDKKPVLYSSNYSPVVNEVKTIPILDEKDRELECKRKLAEIPITDKTLIYFPTVTEIYRYIKNVVQDEPVIDNIPENIKYFIEWAKDEIHEDWGLIKALERGYLIHNGQMPIGTRLFQMDSYENSKIYNRMFCTATLLEGVNTTAKNIIITKPARGTSRHSTENPFSAFDFYNLVGRTGRLYKHHLGIAYYIKAPGDIEYKKIDAVKSIRFELTDNSKDVDIQIGNIEKHPDVIEFLNQLQISNEEYLLNNKSKIRFENVQKIYNKYKELENTLLEQLRLLLENDTLGRGKLIKILYSIVNQKENALESTIINKLINRQRFKIRTIIKQIAKHSEADIDYIISTVIRLKMGYIEHQFYSRVLLIRFFMEKHGVEQELINILNDKVINAIEQLYFVNSTQKKMLVDMGIYERDVEKIIEVIGNEYEDINELKNKLIYNIEKLENISFISKYIIKNLI
;
A
#
# COMPACT_ATOMS: atom_id res chain seq x y z
N MET A 1 19.08 -31.19 6.10
CA MET A 1 18.11 -30.19 5.60
C MET A 1 17.12 -30.74 4.55
N ASN A 2 17.56 -31.48 3.52
CA ASN A 2 16.63 -31.92 2.44
C ASN A 2 15.54 -32.95 2.84
N MET A 3 15.74 -33.79 3.86
CA MET A 3 14.72 -34.75 4.31
C MET A 3 13.55 -34.09 5.04
N SER A 4 13.80 -33.05 5.85
CA SER A 4 12.75 -32.34 6.60
C SER A 4 11.85 -31.48 5.71
N GLN A 5 12.38 -30.86 4.66
CA GLN A 5 11.60 -30.08 3.71
C GLN A 5 10.69 -30.95 2.84
N ASN A 6 11.15 -32.14 2.41
CA ASN A 6 10.32 -33.09 1.66
C ASN A 6 9.18 -33.65 2.50
N GLN A 7 9.41 -33.93 3.79
CA GLN A 7 8.36 -34.39 4.71
C GLN A 7 7.31 -33.30 4.96
N SER A 8 7.74 -32.05 5.19
CA SER A 8 6.86 -30.89 5.38
C SER A 8 5.99 -30.64 4.14
N THR A 9 6.56 -30.74 2.94
CA THR A 9 5.82 -30.58 1.68
C THR A 9 4.80 -31.69 1.47
N ASN A 10 5.14 -32.94 1.80
CA ASN A 10 4.20 -34.06 1.71
C ASN A 10 3.03 -33.92 2.69
N LEU A 11 3.29 -33.49 3.92
CA LEU A 11 2.25 -33.28 4.92
C LEU A 11 1.29 -32.13 4.49
N GLN A 12 1.82 -31.04 3.94
CA GLN A 12 0.99 -29.94 3.42
C GLN A 12 0.12 -30.41 2.24
N ASN A 13 0.63 -31.26 1.35
CA ASN A 13 -0.18 -31.83 0.26
C ASN A 13 -1.31 -32.72 0.78
N ILE A 14 -1.09 -33.45 1.87
CA ILE A 14 -2.13 -34.25 2.52
C ILE A 14 -3.18 -33.33 3.14
N ARG A 15 -2.77 -32.27 3.85
CA ARG A 15 -3.68 -31.25 4.40
C ARG A 15 -4.56 -30.65 3.31
N GLU A 16 -3.98 -30.23 2.18
CA GLU A 16 -4.73 -29.65 1.06
C GLU A 16 -5.77 -30.61 0.49
N LYS A 17 -5.43 -31.88 0.32
CA LYS A 17 -6.39 -32.91 -0.14
C LYS A 17 -7.52 -33.09 0.86
N TYR A 18 -7.19 -33.13 2.16
CA TYR A 18 -8.18 -33.31 3.23
C TYR A 18 -9.14 -32.14 3.31
N ILE A 19 -8.63 -30.90 3.27
CA ILE A 19 -9.46 -29.67 3.27
C ILE A 19 -10.40 -29.64 2.05
N LYS A 20 -9.91 -30.04 0.85
CA LYS A 20 -10.74 -30.17 -0.35
C LYS A 20 -11.85 -31.22 -0.18
N ALA A 21 -11.53 -32.36 0.42
CA ALA A 21 -12.50 -33.42 0.68
C ALA A 21 -13.58 -32.94 1.67
N LEU A 22 -13.19 -32.25 2.75
CA LEU A 22 -14.12 -31.66 3.71
C LEU A 22 -15.05 -30.61 3.08
N TYR A 23 -14.53 -29.81 2.16
CA TYR A 23 -15.34 -28.82 1.43
C TYR A 23 -16.40 -29.48 0.56
N ASN A 24 -16.07 -30.62 -0.05
CA ASN A 24 -16.96 -31.33 -0.95
C ASN A 24 -17.98 -32.24 -0.22
N SER A 25 -17.68 -32.69 1.03
CA SER A 25 -18.48 -33.68 1.79
C SER A 25 -19.56 -33.06 2.69
N LYS A 26 -20.05 -31.88 2.43
CA LYS A 26 -20.94 -31.06 3.28
C LYS A 26 -22.23 -31.72 3.84
N ASN A 27 -22.44 -33.05 3.78
CA ASN A 27 -23.76 -33.66 4.03
C ASN A 27 -23.84 -34.94 4.88
N SER A 28 -22.92 -35.26 5.82
CA SER A 28 -23.20 -36.38 6.74
C SER A 28 -22.80 -36.14 8.18
N THR A 29 -23.76 -36.39 9.09
CA THR A 29 -23.65 -36.18 10.54
C THR A 29 -22.94 -37.31 11.29
N GLU A 30 -22.70 -38.47 10.70
CA GLU A 30 -22.03 -39.63 11.34
C GLU A 30 -20.49 -39.60 11.28
N GLU A 31 -19.91 -38.84 10.37
CA GLU A 31 -18.44 -38.73 10.18
C GLU A 31 -17.74 -37.81 11.23
N ALA A 32 -18.47 -37.12 12.08
CA ALA A 32 -17.94 -36.02 12.92
C ALA A 32 -16.92 -36.48 14.00
N LYS A 33 -17.02 -37.70 14.54
CA LYS A 33 -16.10 -38.16 15.60
C LYS A 33 -14.75 -38.63 15.09
N ILE A 34 -14.73 -39.32 13.96
CA ILE A 34 -13.48 -39.77 13.30
C ILE A 34 -12.71 -38.55 12.76
N LEU A 35 -13.46 -37.51 12.37
CA LEU A 35 -12.92 -36.28 11.83
C LEU A 35 -12.08 -35.48 12.81
N ALA A 36 -12.39 -35.49 14.12
CA ALA A 36 -11.64 -34.70 15.12
C ALA A 36 -10.19 -35.16 15.31
N ASP A 37 -9.95 -36.47 15.30
CA ASP A 37 -8.61 -37.03 15.44
C ASP A 37 -7.76 -36.83 14.17
N ASP A 38 -8.36 -36.94 12.98
CA ASP A 38 -7.71 -36.67 11.73
C ASP A 38 -7.32 -35.17 11.61
N LEU A 39 -8.23 -34.28 12.00
CA LEU A 39 -7.95 -32.84 12.03
C LEU A 39 -6.84 -32.49 13.01
N PHE A 40 -6.82 -33.15 14.16
CA PHE A 40 -5.74 -32.97 15.15
C PHE A 40 -4.41 -33.49 14.58
N ALA A 41 -4.37 -34.71 14.03
CA ALA A 41 -3.17 -35.30 13.42
C ALA A 41 -2.61 -34.48 12.25
N LEU A 42 -3.45 -33.73 11.58
CA LEU A 42 -3.07 -32.84 10.48
C LEU A 42 -2.82 -31.39 10.90
N ASP A 43 -2.82 -31.06 12.20
CA ASP A 43 -2.75 -29.71 12.75
C ASP A 43 -3.86 -28.78 12.22
N LEU A 44 -5.03 -29.32 11.88
CA LEU A 44 -6.19 -28.62 11.35
C LEU A 44 -7.30 -28.45 12.39
N THR A 45 -6.95 -28.41 13.67
CA THR A 45 -7.89 -28.27 14.80
C THR A 45 -8.80 -27.05 14.69
N VAL A 46 -8.39 -26.03 13.95
CA VAL A 46 -9.20 -24.83 13.62
C VAL A 46 -10.52 -25.15 12.88
N TYR A 47 -10.63 -26.33 12.30
CA TYR A 47 -11.83 -26.82 11.59
C TYR A 47 -12.69 -27.78 12.42
N SER A 48 -12.21 -28.19 13.58
CA SER A 48 -12.92 -29.15 14.42
C SER A 48 -14.11 -28.48 15.10
N LYS A 49 -15.28 -29.11 14.97
CA LYS A 49 -16.49 -28.77 15.75
C LYS A 49 -16.58 -29.56 17.05
N ASP A 50 -16.08 -30.79 17.01
CA ASP A 50 -15.95 -31.68 18.16
C ASP A 50 -14.47 -31.90 18.44
N TYR A 51 -14.11 -32.11 19.70
CA TYR A 51 -12.72 -32.22 20.12
C TYR A 51 -12.46 -33.62 20.66
N SER A 52 -11.39 -34.26 20.19
CA SER A 52 -10.80 -35.41 20.83
C SER A 52 -10.13 -34.99 22.15
N PHE A 53 -9.83 -35.95 23.04
CA PHE A 53 -9.17 -35.67 24.30
C PHE A 53 -7.85 -34.95 24.11
N ASP A 54 -7.04 -35.39 23.13
CA ASP A 54 -5.75 -34.76 22.81
C ASP A 54 -5.91 -33.33 22.28
N SER A 55 -6.92 -33.09 21.46
CA SER A 55 -7.20 -31.74 20.93
C SER A 55 -7.71 -30.80 22.03
N ILE A 56 -8.43 -31.28 23.04
CA ILE A 56 -8.85 -30.48 24.20
C ILE A 56 -7.62 -30.04 25.01
N ILE A 57 -6.71 -30.97 25.29
CA ILE A 57 -5.46 -30.66 26.03
C ILE A 57 -4.63 -29.62 25.22
N TYR A 58 -4.44 -29.89 23.93
CA TYR A 58 -3.70 -28.98 23.07
C TYR A 58 -4.30 -27.58 23.03
N ASN A 59 -5.60 -27.47 22.80
CA ASN A 59 -6.32 -26.19 22.74
C ASN A 59 -6.23 -25.41 24.06
N SER A 60 -6.19 -26.11 25.19
CA SER A 60 -6.02 -25.46 26.49
C SER A 60 -4.61 -24.86 26.66
N LEU A 61 -3.58 -25.52 26.11
CA LEU A 61 -2.19 -25.08 26.19
C LEU A 61 -1.86 -24.01 25.13
N ALA A 62 -2.49 -24.08 23.94
CA ALA A 62 -2.25 -23.20 22.82
C ALA A 62 -3.21 -22.00 22.76
N LYS A 63 -3.92 -21.71 23.85
CA LYS A 63 -4.90 -20.64 23.92
C LYS A 63 -4.26 -19.27 23.68
N SER A 64 -4.90 -18.46 22.85
CA SER A 64 -4.43 -17.11 22.57
C SER A 64 -4.68 -16.17 23.76
N ILE A 65 -3.72 -15.27 24.01
CA ILE A 65 -3.87 -14.17 24.97
C ILE A 65 -4.77 -13.06 24.40
N LEU A 66 -4.77 -12.89 23.09
CA LEU A 66 -5.55 -11.85 22.41
C LEU A 66 -7.04 -12.16 22.37
N ASP A 67 -7.39 -13.42 22.18
CA ASP A 67 -8.76 -13.88 22.01
C ASP A 67 -8.91 -15.30 22.54
N ASP A 68 -9.59 -15.45 23.66
CA ASP A 68 -9.77 -16.71 24.38
C ASP A 68 -10.52 -17.78 23.56
N SER A 69 -11.20 -17.40 22.50
CA SER A 69 -11.90 -18.34 21.60
C SER A 69 -10.99 -18.95 20.54
N ILE A 70 -9.73 -18.48 20.43
CA ILE A 70 -8.77 -18.91 19.43
C ILE A 70 -7.67 -19.75 20.08
N SER A 71 -7.41 -20.93 19.51
CA SER A 71 -6.22 -21.72 19.80
C SER A 71 -5.22 -21.58 18.66
N MET A 72 -3.97 -21.30 19.00
CA MET A 72 -2.88 -21.19 18.02
C MET A 72 -2.52 -22.56 17.47
N HIS A 73 -2.23 -22.66 16.19
CA HIS A 73 -1.72 -23.89 15.61
C HIS A 73 -0.20 -24.06 15.93
N PRO A 74 0.37 -25.28 15.85
CA PRO A 74 1.74 -25.57 16.28
C PRO A 74 2.79 -24.66 15.63
N GLU A 75 2.63 -24.35 14.35
CA GLU A 75 3.55 -23.48 13.63
C GLU A 75 3.51 -22.02 14.12
N GLN A 76 2.36 -21.52 14.61
CA GLN A 76 2.27 -20.18 15.24
C GLN A 76 3.01 -20.18 16.58
N MET A 77 2.88 -21.25 17.36
CA MET A 77 3.64 -21.42 18.61
C MET A 77 5.15 -21.45 18.35
N SER A 78 5.58 -22.15 17.30
CA SER A 78 7.00 -22.19 16.89
C SER A 78 7.51 -20.80 16.50
N ILE A 79 6.73 -20.00 15.77
CA ILE A 79 7.12 -18.61 15.45
C ILE A 79 7.29 -17.78 16.72
N LEU A 80 6.40 -17.89 17.70
CA LEU A 80 6.55 -17.17 18.98
C LEU A 80 7.84 -17.56 19.69
N GLN A 81 8.20 -18.85 19.72
CA GLN A 81 9.46 -19.31 20.29
C GLN A 81 10.67 -18.77 19.54
N GLU A 82 10.63 -18.74 18.20
CA GLU A 82 11.71 -18.19 17.40
C GLU A 82 11.86 -16.67 17.58
N ILE A 83 10.76 -15.93 17.75
CA ILE A 83 10.82 -14.50 18.12
C ILE A 83 11.46 -14.33 19.51
N GLU A 84 11.19 -15.19 20.47
CA GLU A 84 11.81 -15.13 21.80
C GLU A 84 13.31 -15.36 21.75
N LYS A 85 13.78 -16.37 20.99
CA LYS A 85 15.18 -16.77 20.90
C LYS A 85 16.08 -15.79 20.16
N ASN A 86 15.56 -15.17 19.08
CA ASN A 86 16.38 -14.40 18.16
C ASN A 86 16.20 -12.89 18.35
N GLU A 87 17.28 -12.13 18.25
CA GLU A 87 17.22 -10.65 18.23
C GLU A 87 16.79 -10.10 16.88
N ALA A 88 17.06 -10.83 15.81
CA ALA A 88 16.71 -10.50 14.44
C ALA A 88 16.15 -11.73 13.71
N LEU A 89 14.93 -11.68 13.24
CA LEU A 89 14.23 -12.81 12.66
C LEU A 89 13.50 -12.41 11.37
N ILE A 90 13.53 -13.28 10.36
CA ILE A 90 12.65 -13.22 9.21
C ILE A 90 11.65 -14.37 9.31
N VAL A 91 10.36 -14.05 9.28
CA VAL A 91 9.28 -15.04 9.24
C VAL A 91 8.71 -15.11 7.83
N SER A 92 8.99 -16.20 7.14
CA SER A 92 8.43 -16.52 5.84
C SER A 92 7.33 -17.56 5.97
N ALA A 93 6.09 -17.16 5.74
CA ALA A 93 4.93 -18.05 5.80
C ALA A 93 3.82 -17.56 4.86
N PRO A 94 2.93 -18.44 4.36
CA PRO A 94 1.83 -18.07 3.46
C PRO A 94 0.99 -16.89 3.97
N THR A 95 0.29 -16.19 3.07
CA THR A 95 -0.50 -14.98 3.41
C THR A 95 -1.61 -15.24 4.43
N SER A 96 -2.25 -16.42 4.38
CA SER A 96 -3.33 -16.84 5.28
C SER A 96 -2.87 -17.46 6.61
N PHE A 97 -1.55 -17.52 6.85
CA PHE A 97 -0.95 -18.14 8.04
C PHE A 97 -1.32 -17.44 9.37
N GLY A 98 -1.51 -16.13 9.33
CA GLY A 98 -1.72 -15.33 10.55
C GLY A 98 -0.44 -14.73 11.14
N LYS A 99 0.58 -14.41 10.33
CA LYS A 99 1.83 -13.77 10.78
C LYS A 99 1.61 -12.56 11.68
N THR A 100 0.75 -11.64 11.25
CA THR A 100 0.40 -10.43 12.03
C THR A 100 -0.26 -10.77 13.37
N PHE A 101 -1.03 -11.86 13.43
CA PHE A 101 -1.62 -12.34 14.69
C PHE A 101 -0.53 -12.78 15.66
N CYS A 102 0.50 -13.52 15.22
CA CYS A 102 1.63 -13.90 16.04
C CYS A 102 2.38 -12.69 16.61
N ILE A 103 2.54 -11.62 15.81
CA ILE A 103 3.18 -10.38 16.28
C ILE A 103 2.36 -9.74 17.41
N PHE A 104 1.05 -9.60 17.26
CA PHE A 104 0.21 -9.04 18.32
C PHE A 104 0.15 -9.94 19.56
N GLU A 105 0.15 -11.25 19.38
CA GLU A 105 0.24 -12.22 20.49
C GLU A 105 1.54 -12.04 21.27
N TYR A 106 2.68 -11.92 20.58
CA TYR A 106 3.97 -11.64 21.20
C TYR A 106 3.96 -10.31 21.97
N ILE A 107 3.42 -9.24 21.38
CA ILE A 107 3.33 -7.93 22.03
C ILE A 107 2.42 -7.99 23.25
N ALA A 108 1.29 -8.66 23.17
CA ALA A 108 0.36 -8.81 24.29
C ALA A 108 0.98 -9.60 25.45
N LYS A 109 1.80 -10.63 25.15
CA LYS A 109 2.51 -11.44 26.13
C LYS A 109 3.64 -10.69 26.83
N HIS A 110 4.51 -10.04 26.05
CA HIS A 110 5.78 -9.46 26.55
C HIS A 110 5.69 -7.97 26.87
N GLN A 111 4.70 -7.27 26.33
CA GLN A 111 4.43 -5.86 26.53
C GLN A 111 5.67 -4.94 26.45
N PRO A 112 6.48 -4.99 25.38
CA PRO A 112 7.63 -4.10 25.20
C PRO A 112 7.19 -2.63 25.24
N ASN A 113 8.05 -1.71 25.71
CA ASN A 113 7.67 -0.30 25.90
C ASN A 113 7.51 0.44 24.57
N ASN A 114 8.54 0.40 23.73
CA ASN A 114 8.54 1.15 22.46
C ASN A 114 8.50 0.18 21.28
N ILE A 115 7.40 0.16 20.60
CA ILE A 115 7.10 -0.73 19.47
C ILE A 115 7.02 0.11 18.20
N VAL A 116 7.73 -0.30 17.17
CA VAL A 116 7.63 0.31 15.83
C VAL A 116 7.14 -0.75 14.85
N LEU A 117 6.03 -0.46 14.19
CA LEU A 117 5.41 -1.30 13.17
C LEU A 117 5.53 -0.55 11.83
N ILE A 118 6.39 -1.03 10.94
CA ILE A 118 6.59 -0.45 9.62
C ILE A 118 5.84 -1.28 8.61
N VAL A 119 4.96 -0.62 7.86
CA VAL A 119 4.12 -1.24 6.85
C VAL A 119 4.22 -0.48 5.51
N PRO A 120 4.03 -1.15 4.37
CA PRO A 120 4.27 -0.52 3.06
C PRO A 120 3.18 0.47 2.62
N THR A 121 2.00 0.46 3.22
CA THR A 121 0.86 1.26 2.76
C THR A 121 0.02 1.82 3.91
N LEU A 122 -0.66 2.95 3.66
CA LEU A 122 -1.61 3.53 4.61
C LEU A 122 -2.78 2.58 4.93
N ALA A 123 -3.21 1.75 3.98
CA ALA A 123 -4.24 0.74 4.23
C ALA A 123 -3.83 -0.27 5.31
N LEU A 124 -2.56 -0.67 5.32
CA LEU A 124 -2.01 -1.51 6.39
C LEU A 124 -1.85 -0.75 7.72
N VAL A 125 -1.48 0.52 7.69
CA VAL A 125 -1.49 1.37 8.90
C VAL A 125 -2.88 1.32 9.54
N ASP A 126 -3.94 1.50 8.75
CA ASP A 126 -5.32 1.45 9.22
C ASP A 126 -5.73 0.07 9.73
N GLU A 127 -5.33 -1.00 9.04
CA GLU A 127 -5.60 -2.37 9.48
C GLU A 127 -4.95 -2.65 10.85
N TYR A 128 -3.66 -2.32 11.02
CA TYR A 128 -2.95 -2.51 12.28
C TYR A 128 -3.55 -1.65 13.38
N ARG A 129 -3.82 -0.38 13.11
CA ARG A 129 -4.50 0.53 14.03
C ARG A 129 -5.85 -0.03 14.50
N ASN A 130 -6.70 -0.47 13.57
CA ASN A 130 -8.02 -1.01 13.89
C ASN A 130 -7.95 -2.31 14.71
N LYS A 131 -6.96 -3.17 14.44
CA LYS A 131 -6.72 -4.35 15.28
C LYS A 131 -6.37 -3.97 16.72
N ILE A 132 -5.49 -3.00 16.91
CA ILE A 132 -5.04 -2.54 18.23
C ILE A 132 -6.16 -1.80 18.96
N ILE A 133 -6.83 -0.84 18.31
CA ILE A 133 -7.78 0.07 18.96
C ILE A 133 -9.17 -0.55 19.14
N LYS A 134 -9.62 -1.37 18.18
CA LYS A 134 -10.97 -1.95 18.20
C LYS A 134 -10.94 -3.42 18.65
N LYS A 135 -10.22 -4.28 17.93
CA LYS A 135 -10.31 -5.73 18.10
C LYS A 135 -9.65 -6.21 19.41
N TYR A 136 -8.47 -5.66 19.74
CA TYR A 136 -7.67 -6.09 20.90
C TYR A 136 -7.50 -4.98 21.95
N LYS A 137 -8.43 -4.04 22.00
CA LYS A 137 -8.39 -2.84 22.84
C LYS A 137 -7.90 -3.10 24.26
N ASP A 138 -8.46 -4.11 24.93
CA ASP A 138 -8.17 -4.39 26.33
C ASP A 138 -6.72 -4.82 26.60
N LYS A 139 -6.04 -5.37 25.57
CA LYS A 139 -4.65 -5.79 25.68
C LYS A 139 -3.66 -4.66 25.41
N PHE A 140 -4.10 -3.60 24.70
CA PHE A 140 -3.27 -2.49 24.26
C PHE A 140 -3.63 -1.13 24.88
N ASN A 141 -4.57 -1.07 25.83
CA ASN A 141 -5.07 0.16 26.43
C ASN A 141 -4.01 1.00 27.16
N LYS A 142 -2.87 0.40 27.52
CA LYS A 142 -1.74 1.09 28.17
C LYS A 142 -0.81 1.81 27.19
N TYR A 143 -0.98 1.57 25.88
CA TYR A 143 -0.11 2.15 24.86
C TYR A 143 -0.69 3.45 24.29
N LYS A 144 0.18 4.47 24.15
CA LYS A 144 -0.08 5.61 23.25
C LYS A 144 0.22 5.19 21.82
N ILE A 145 -0.66 5.53 20.88
CA ILE A 145 -0.58 5.06 19.50
C ILE A 145 -0.35 6.25 18.57
N TYR A 146 0.72 6.18 17.80
CA TYR A 146 1.14 7.21 16.87
C TYR A 146 1.19 6.65 15.45
N THR A 147 0.58 7.33 14.49
CA THR A 147 0.68 7.01 13.05
C THR A 147 1.47 8.07 12.30
N ASN A 148 1.81 9.15 12.98
CA ASN A 148 2.71 10.21 12.53
C ASN A 148 3.46 10.77 13.74
N LEU A 149 4.64 11.39 13.51
CA LEU A 149 5.39 12.11 14.53
C LEU A 149 5.57 13.56 14.09
N ASP A 150 5.65 14.43 15.06
CA ASP A 150 5.82 15.86 14.90
C ASP A 150 7.17 16.26 15.49
N ASP A 151 7.98 16.99 14.73
CA ASP A 151 9.31 17.46 15.16
C ASP A 151 9.23 18.40 16.37
N ASP A 152 8.12 19.11 16.52
CA ASP A 152 7.90 20.05 17.64
C ASP A 152 7.43 19.36 18.93
N LYS A 153 7.12 18.04 18.88
CA LYS A 153 6.67 17.29 20.04
C LYS A 153 7.79 16.46 20.68
N GLN A 154 7.85 16.48 22.00
CA GLN A 154 8.70 15.56 22.77
C GLN A 154 7.94 14.27 23.08
N TYR A 155 8.51 13.13 22.69
CA TYR A 155 7.97 11.80 22.97
C TYR A 155 8.67 11.20 24.18
N ASN A 156 7.87 10.70 25.14
CA ASN A 156 8.42 10.05 26.32
C ASN A 156 8.59 8.53 26.06
N PHE A 157 9.83 8.09 25.84
CA PHE A 157 10.17 6.69 25.57
C PHE A 157 10.23 5.80 26.83
N GLU A 158 10.00 6.33 28.02
CA GLU A 158 9.80 5.53 29.23
C GLU A 158 8.36 5.00 29.34
N ASN A 159 7.41 5.62 28.62
CA ASN A 159 6.05 5.17 28.50
C ASN A 159 5.91 4.02 27.48
N LYS A 160 4.72 3.41 27.44
CA LYS A 160 4.36 2.43 26.43
C LYS A 160 3.86 3.12 25.17
N ASN A 161 4.60 2.96 24.06
CA ASN A 161 4.31 3.60 22.79
C ASN A 161 4.24 2.56 21.65
N ILE A 162 3.29 2.73 20.74
CA ILE A 162 3.22 2.01 19.48
C ILE A 162 3.23 3.02 18.33
N PHE A 163 4.24 2.94 17.50
CA PHE A 163 4.38 3.75 16.28
C PHE A 163 4.03 2.88 15.08
N ILE A 164 2.98 3.22 14.33
CA ILE A 164 2.56 2.52 13.11
C ILE A 164 2.84 3.42 11.93
N LEU A 165 3.89 3.15 11.20
CA LEU A 165 4.47 4.06 10.22
C LEU A 165 4.58 3.41 8.84
N THR A 166 4.51 4.23 7.78
CA THR A 166 4.98 3.80 6.47
C THR A 166 6.48 4.04 6.34
N HIS A 167 7.15 3.28 5.48
CA HIS A 167 8.57 3.45 5.20
C HIS A 167 8.89 4.88 4.73
N ASP A 168 8.04 5.42 3.86
CA ASP A 168 8.21 6.76 3.30
C ASP A 168 8.26 7.80 4.42
N ARG A 169 7.38 7.72 5.41
CA ARG A 169 7.37 8.62 6.57
C ARG A 169 8.63 8.51 7.40
N VAL A 170 9.10 7.27 7.66
CA VAL A 170 10.31 7.05 8.45
C VAL A 170 11.50 7.83 7.90
N VAL A 171 11.65 7.90 6.58
CA VAL A 171 12.81 8.49 5.93
C VAL A 171 12.59 9.95 5.53
N GLN A 172 11.48 10.24 4.85
CA GLN A 172 11.22 11.58 4.30
C GLN A 172 10.93 12.63 5.39
N GLU A 173 10.27 12.21 6.46
CA GLU A 173 9.95 13.05 7.61
C GLU A 173 11.02 12.96 8.72
N ASN A 174 12.18 12.33 8.45
CA ASN A 174 13.28 12.10 9.40
C ASN A 174 12.85 11.48 10.74
N ILE A 175 11.77 10.70 10.75
CA ILE A 175 11.20 10.09 11.96
C ILE A 175 12.24 9.22 12.68
N TYR A 176 13.17 8.61 11.95
CA TYR A 176 14.26 7.82 12.53
C TYR A 176 15.15 8.64 13.48
N SER A 177 15.20 9.96 13.36
CA SER A 177 15.94 10.84 14.28
C SER A 177 15.14 11.16 15.55
N LEU A 178 13.82 11.09 15.50
CA LEU A 178 12.90 11.35 16.60
C LEU A 178 12.74 10.14 17.52
N ILE A 179 12.76 8.93 16.96
CA ILE A 179 12.62 7.68 17.71
C ILE A 179 14.01 7.27 18.26
N LYS A 180 14.23 7.49 19.54
CA LYS A 180 15.54 7.26 20.19
C LYS A 180 15.69 5.84 20.74
N ARG A 181 14.60 5.09 20.91
CA ARG A 181 14.62 3.76 21.52
C ARG A 181 13.51 2.89 20.92
N ILE A 182 13.89 1.72 20.46
CA ILE A 182 12.96 0.71 19.96
C ILE A 182 13.23 -0.59 20.73
N ASP A 183 12.25 -1.08 21.49
CA ASP A 183 12.35 -2.38 22.16
C ASP A 183 11.93 -3.51 21.22
N PHE A 184 10.96 -3.27 20.31
CA PHE A 184 10.50 -4.23 19.33
C PHE A 184 10.12 -3.55 17.99
N LEU A 185 10.81 -3.94 16.92
CA LEU A 185 10.56 -3.46 15.55
C LEU A 185 9.93 -4.58 14.72
N VAL A 186 8.91 -4.26 13.96
CA VAL A 186 8.33 -5.15 12.95
C VAL A 186 8.30 -4.44 11.60
N ILE A 187 8.76 -5.12 10.56
CA ILE A 187 8.65 -4.65 9.17
C ILE A 187 7.84 -5.68 8.40
N ASP A 188 6.65 -5.27 7.93
CA ASP A 188 5.76 -6.14 7.16
C ASP A 188 6.01 -6.05 5.66
N GLU A 189 5.67 -7.11 4.93
CA GLU A 189 5.81 -7.23 3.47
C GLU A 189 7.25 -6.93 2.99
N VAL A 190 8.23 -7.48 3.71
CA VAL A 190 9.66 -7.18 3.52
C VAL A 190 10.21 -7.47 2.12
N TYR A 191 9.51 -8.28 1.30
CA TYR A 191 9.88 -8.52 -0.10
C TYR A 191 9.83 -7.23 -0.96
N LYS A 192 9.19 -6.17 -0.48
CA LYS A 192 9.19 -4.86 -1.14
C LYS A 192 10.52 -4.11 -1.02
N LEU A 193 11.41 -4.56 -0.14
CA LEU A 193 12.77 -4.05 -0.02
C LEU A 193 13.72 -4.68 -1.06
N GLU A 194 13.22 -5.64 -1.87
CA GLU A 194 14.01 -6.27 -2.91
C GLU A 194 14.59 -5.24 -3.87
N LYS A 195 15.89 -5.33 -4.11
CA LYS A 195 16.67 -4.39 -4.91
C LYS A 195 16.04 -4.14 -6.28
N ASP A 196 15.73 -2.88 -6.55
CA ASP A 196 15.28 -2.38 -7.84
C ASP A 196 15.89 -1.01 -8.09
N LEU A 197 16.93 -0.96 -8.92
CA LEU A 197 17.68 0.27 -9.23
C LEU A 197 16.87 1.29 -10.03
N ASN A 198 15.74 0.90 -10.62
CA ASN A 198 14.85 1.80 -11.35
C ASN A 198 13.81 2.49 -10.45
N ASN A 199 13.77 2.13 -9.18
CA ASN A 199 12.75 2.59 -8.24
C ASN A 199 13.38 3.28 -7.02
N ASP A 200 13.29 4.61 -6.96
CA ASP A 200 13.78 5.39 -5.83
C ASP A 200 13.15 4.95 -4.50
N ARG A 201 11.88 4.50 -4.52
CA ARG A 201 11.18 4.09 -3.33
C ARG A 201 11.82 2.87 -2.65
N VAL A 202 12.41 1.96 -3.41
CA VAL A 202 13.11 0.80 -2.84
C VAL A 202 14.31 1.24 -2.00
N LEU A 203 15.04 2.26 -2.44
CA LEU A 203 16.10 2.87 -1.62
C LEU A 203 15.53 3.42 -0.30
N VAL A 204 14.42 4.17 -0.36
CA VAL A 204 13.75 4.69 0.85
C VAL A 204 13.36 3.56 1.81
N LEU A 205 12.82 2.45 1.30
CA LEU A 205 12.46 1.27 2.10
C LEU A 205 13.68 0.65 2.77
N ASN A 206 14.78 0.47 2.04
CA ASN A 206 16.02 -0.09 2.59
C ASN A 206 16.64 0.83 3.64
N MET A 207 16.62 2.15 3.43
CA MET A 207 17.12 3.12 4.41
C MET A 207 16.27 3.15 5.68
N ALA A 208 14.93 3.06 5.55
CA ALA A 208 14.06 2.95 6.71
C ALA A 208 14.40 1.70 7.55
N TYR A 209 14.60 0.57 6.89
CA TYR A 209 15.03 -0.65 7.57
C TYR A 209 16.39 -0.48 8.25
N TYR A 210 17.37 0.03 7.53
CA TYR A 210 18.72 0.26 8.07
C TYR A 210 18.71 1.12 9.34
N TYR A 211 18.08 2.30 9.28
CA TYR A 211 18.04 3.22 10.44
C TYR A 211 17.30 2.64 11.63
N MET A 212 16.15 1.99 11.40
CA MET A 212 15.34 1.44 12.48
C MET A 212 15.95 0.17 13.09
N ALA A 213 16.54 -0.72 12.28
CA ALA A 213 17.21 -1.92 12.76
C ALA A 213 18.44 -1.61 13.63
N LYS A 214 19.17 -0.51 13.30
CA LYS A 214 20.35 -0.09 14.05
C LYS A 214 20.04 0.26 15.52
N ILE A 215 18.87 0.85 15.79
CA ILE A 215 18.47 1.27 17.15
C ILE A 215 17.54 0.26 17.84
N ALA A 216 17.02 -0.73 17.10
CA ALA A 216 16.12 -1.72 17.65
C ALA A 216 16.84 -2.77 18.47
N LYS A 217 16.33 -3.09 19.68
CA LYS A 217 16.84 -4.21 20.48
C LYS A 217 16.52 -5.54 19.81
N LYS A 218 15.30 -5.68 19.33
CA LYS A 218 14.81 -6.88 18.63
C LYS A 218 13.99 -6.45 17.42
N TYR A 219 14.12 -7.18 16.29
CA TYR A 219 13.27 -6.95 15.13
C TYR A 219 12.80 -8.22 14.42
N VAL A 220 11.65 -8.13 13.81
CA VAL A 220 11.02 -9.19 13.01
C VAL A 220 10.62 -8.65 11.65
N LEU A 221 11.00 -9.36 10.61
CA LEU A 221 10.65 -9.11 9.21
C LEU A 221 9.61 -10.13 8.77
N LEU A 222 8.51 -9.69 8.16
CA LEU A 222 7.42 -10.56 7.71
C LEU A 222 7.35 -10.61 6.19
N ALA A 223 7.25 -11.82 5.64
CA ALA A 223 7.09 -12.04 4.21
C ALA A 223 6.34 -13.34 3.87
N PRO A 224 5.75 -13.46 2.68
CA PRO A 224 5.35 -14.74 2.12
C PRO A 224 6.48 -15.35 1.29
N PHE A 225 6.55 -16.68 1.19
CA PHE A 225 7.30 -17.43 0.18
C PHE A 225 8.78 -17.03 -0.03
N ILE A 226 9.51 -16.71 1.05
CA ILE A 226 10.95 -16.43 0.99
C ILE A 226 11.74 -17.64 1.52
N LYS A 227 12.77 -18.05 0.78
CA LYS A 227 13.69 -19.12 1.18
C LYS A 227 15.07 -18.63 1.61
N GLU A 228 15.43 -17.40 1.23
CA GLU A 228 16.73 -16.82 1.48
C GLU A 228 16.68 -15.31 1.37
N VAL A 229 17.53 -14.66 2.17
CA VAL A 229 17.75 -13.21 2.11
C VAL A 229 19.23 -12.94 2.00
N GLU A 230 19.60 -12.15 1.00
CA GLU A 230 20.99 -11.79 0.68
C GLU A 230 21.21 -10.29 0.83
N ASP A 231 22.47 -9.86 0.78
CA ASP A 231 22.87 -8.46 0.75
C ASP A 231 22.43 -7.66 1.99
N THR A 232 22.72 -8.21 3.18
CA THR A 232 22.45 -7.60 4.50
C THR A 232 23.72 -7.18 5.23
N ASP A 233 24.85 -6.98 4.54
CA ASP A 233 26.18 -6.80 5.12
C ASP A 233 26.30 -5.57 6.02
N LYS A 234 25.56 -4.51 5.71
CA LYS A 234 25.55 -3.25 6.49
C LYS A 234 24.75 -3.31 7.79
N LEU A 235 24.09 -4.44 8.08
CA LEU A 235 23.33 -4.60 9.32
C LEU A 235 24.20 -5.17 10.44
N ASP A 236 24.17 -4.57 11.61
CA ASP A 236 24.86 -5.04 12.83
C ASP A 236 24.31 -6.39 13.28
N LYS A 237 22.99 -6.60 13.16
CA LYS A 237 22.29 -7.85 13.50
C LYS A 237 21.75 -8.47 12.22
N LYS A 238 22.33 -9.61 11.82
CA LYS A 238 21.85 -10.35 10.65
C LYS A 238 20.62 -11.19 11.02
N PRO A 239 19.51 -11.06 10.28
CA PRO A 239 18.30 -11.78 10.62
C PRO A 239 18.41 -13.27 10.27
N VAL A 240 17.96 -14.12 11.19
CA VAL A 240 17.79 -15.56 10.98
C VAL A 240 16.48 -15.81 10.24
N LEU A 241 16.48 -16.70 9.25
CA LEU A 241 15.27 -17.05 8.51
C LEU A 241 14.55 -18.23 9.16
N TYR A 242 13.30 -18.03 9.52
CA TYR A 242 12.33 -19.07 9.81
C TYR A 242 11.33 -19.18 8.66
N SER A 243 11.21 -20.35 8.05
CA SER A 243 10.30 -20.58 6.93
C SER A 243 9.33 -21.71 7.24
N SER A 244 8.03 -21.45 7.02
CA SER A 244 6.97 -22.46 7.17
C SER A 244 6.14 -22.53 5.89
N ASN A 245 5.86 -23.75 5.44
CA ASN A 245 4.96 -24.05 4.33
C ASN A 245 3.54 -24.35 4.80
N TYR A 246 3.29 -24.28 6.09
CA TYR A 246 1.97 -24.56 6.66
C TYR A 246 0.93 -23.55 6.15
N SER A 247 -0.14 -24.03 5.58
CA SER A 247 -1.29 -23.24 5.19
C SER A 247 -2.58 -23.92 5.65
N PRO A 248 -3.33 -23.30 6.55
CA PRO A 248 -4.63 -23.82 6.96
C PRO A 248 -5.73 -23.54 5.93
N VAL A 249 -5.43 -22.81 4.87
CA VAL A 249 -6.37 -22.48 3.77
C VAL A 249 -5.81 -23.01 2.47
N VAL A 250 -6.67 -23.58 1.66
CA VAL A 250 -6.31 -24.06 0.30
C VAL A 250 -6.68 -23.01 -0.73
N ASN A 251 -5.74 -22.72 -1.60
CA ASN A 251 -5.97 -21.89 -2.78
C ASN A 251 -5.85 -22.76 -4.04
N GLU A 252 -6.96 -22.94 -4.75
CA GLU A 252 -7.01 -23.72 -5.98
C GLU A 252 -6.96 -22.79 -7.19
N VAL A 253 -6.03 -23.05 -8.12
CA VAL A 253 -5.94 -22.33 -9.39
C VAL A 253 -6.62 -23.17 -10.47
N LYS A 254 -7.63 -22.59 -11.13
CA LYS A 254 -8.33 -23.15 -12.28
C LYS A 254 -7.99 -22.35 -13.52
N THR A 255 -7.16 -22.89 -14.39
CA THR A 255 -6.80 -22.25 -15.65
C THR A 255 -7.94 -22.40 -16.66
N ILE A 256 -8.33 -21.30 -17.28
CA ILE A 256 -9.33 -21.21 -18.32
C ILE A 256 -8.62 -20.80 -19.61
N PRO A 257 -8.35 -21.74 -20.52
CA PRO A 257 -7.69 -21.42 -21.78
C PRO A 257 -8.65 -20.69 -22.73
N ILE A 258 -8.13 -19.65 -23.38
CA ILE A 258 -8.81 -18.92 -24.46
C ILE A 258 -7.95 -18.97 -25.72
N LEU A 259 -8.56 -18.75 -26.89
CA LEU A 259 -7.89 -18.85 -28.18
C LEU A 259 -7.25 -17.53 -28.61
N ASP A 260 -7.88 -16.39 -28.29
CA ASP A 260 -7.42 -15.05 -28.62
C ASP A 260 -7.42 -14.18 -27.34
N GLU A 261 -6.44 -13.32 -27.20
CA GLU A 261 -6.35 -12.34 -26.07
C GLU A 261 -7.59 -11.43 -26.00
N LYS A 262 -8.23 -11.14 -27.13
CA LYS A 262 -9.46 -10.36 -27.23
C LYS A 262 -10.64 -10.98 -26.49
N ASP A 263 -10.64 -12.32 -26.33
CA ASP A 263 -11.70 -13.05 -25.68
C ASP A 263 -11.69 -12.92 -24.14
N ARG A 264 -10.66 -12.30 -23.55
CA ARG A 264 -10.52 -12.16 -22.09
C ARG A 264 -11.73 -11.50 -21.43
N GLU A 265 -12.24 -10.42 -22.02
CA GLU A 265 -13.39 -9.67 -21.46
C GLU A 265 -14.67 -10.53 -21.52
N LEU A 266 -14.88 -11.23 -22.62
CA LEU A 266 -16.03 -12.11 -22.80
C LEU A 266 -15.98 -13.31 -21.85
N GLU A 267 -14.80 -13.93 -21.71
CA GLU A 267 -14.60 -15.08 -20.82
C GLU A 267 -14.73 -14.67 -19.35
N CYS A 268 -14.25 -13.47 -18.99
CA CYS A 268 -14.45 -12.90 -17.66
C CYS A 268 -15.95 -12.74 -17.34
N LYS A 269 -16.73 -12.21 -18.28
CA LYS A 269 -18.18 -12.07 -18.15
C LYS A 269 -18.86 -13.43 -17.97
N ARG A 270 -18.48 -14.43 -18.81
CA ARG A 270 -19.01 -15.79 -18.74
C ARG A 270 -18.73 -16.42 -17.38
N LYS A 271 -17.48 -16.31 -16.90
CA LYS A 271 -17.10 -16.87 -15.61
C LYS A 271 -17.81 -16.18 -14.43
N LEU A 272 -18.00 -14.87 -14.49
CA LEU A 272 -18.78 -14.13 -13.48
C LEU A 272 -20.24 -14.58 -13.43
N ALA A 273 -20.84 -14.96 -14.56
CA ALA A 273 -22.20 -15.49 -14.60
C ALA A 273 -22.33 -16.89 -13.97
N GLU A 274 -21.26 -17.69 -14.01
CA GLU A 274 -21.22 -19.03 -13.40
C GLU A 274 -21.00 -18.99 -11.88
N ILE A 275 -20.35 -17.94 -11.34
CA ILE A 275 -20.07 -17.80 -9.91
C ILE A 275 -21.31 -17.27 -9.20
N PRO A 276 -21.80 -17.94 -8.13
CA PRO A 276 -22.93 -17.45 -7.36
C PRO A 276 -22.76 -16.00 -6.93
N ILE A 277 -23.77 -15.17 -7.12
CA ILE A 277 -23.73 -13.75 -6.78
C ILE A 277 -23.50 -13.50 -5.29
N THR A 278 -23.79 -14.47 -4.44
CA THR A 278 -23.54 -14.44 -2.99
C THR A 278 -22.08 -14.65 -2.63
N ASP A 279 -21.28 -15.21 -3.53
CA ASP A 279 -19.87 -15.48 -3.30
C ASP A 279 -19.04 -14.23 -3.57
N LYS A 280 -18.31 -13.77 -2.56
CA LYS A 280 -17.41 -12.62 -2.72
C LYS A 280 -16.31 -12.93 -3.72
N THR A 281 -16.27 -12.14 -4.77
CA THR A 281 -15.39 -12.35 -5.93
C THR A 281 -14.60 -11.08 -6.24
N LEU A 282 -13.29 -11.23 -6.34
CA LEU A 282 -12.38 -10.22 -6.87
C LEU A 282 -12.20 -10.43 -8.38
N ILE A 283 -12.10 -9.37 -9.14
CA ILE A 283 -11.80 -9.40 -10.56
C ILE A 283 -10.57 -8.55 -10.80
N TYR A 284 -9.44 -9.23 -11.05
CA TYR A 284 -8.15 -8.58 -11.22
C TYR A 284 -7.92 -8.14 -12.67
N PHE A 285 -7.53 -6.87 -12.84
CA PHE A 285 -7.05 -6.29 -14.09
C PHE A 285 -5.64 -5.71 -13.91
N PRO A 286 -4.77 -5.76 -14.92
CA PRO A 286 -3.41 -5.24 -14.85
C PRO A 286 -3.36 -3.71 -14.69
N THR A 287 -4.33 -2.99 -15.24
CA THR A 287 -4.37 -1.52 -15.20
C THR A 287 -5.75 -0.97 -14.82
N VAL A 288 -5.77 0.26 -14.32
CA VAL A 288 -7.00 1.02 -14.06
C VAL A 288 -7.77 1.30 -15.35
N THR A 289 -7.05 1.58 -16.43
CA THR A 289 -7.62 1.82 -17.77
C THR A 289 -8.40 0.60 -18.26
N GLU A 290 -7.89 -0.62 -18.02
CA GLU A 290 -8.60 -1.84 -18.41
C GLU A 290 -9.85 -2.08 -17.58
N ILE A 291 -9.86 -1.74 -16.30
CA ILE A 291 -11.07 -1.78 -15.48
C ILE A 291 -12.16 -0.90 -16.13
N TYR A 292 -11.85 0.35 -16.42
CA TYR A 292 -12.84 1.28 -16.98
C TYR A 292 -13.25 0.92 -18.43
N ARG A 293 -12.31 0.35 -19.21
CA ARG A 293 -12.64 -0.21 -20.52
C ARG A 293 -13.65 -1.37 -20.41
N TYR A 294 -13.42 -2.28 -19.47
CA TYR A 294 -14.34 -3.39 -19.21
C TYR A 294 -15.71 -2.90 -18.74
N ILE A 295 -15.75 -1.89 -17.87
CA ILE A 295 -17.01 -1.27 -17.44
C ILE A 295 -17.76 -0.69 -18.64
N LYS A 296 -17.06 0.03 -19.51
CA LYS A 296 -17.65 0.66 -20.71
C LYS A 296 -18.12 -0.37 -21.75
N ASN A 297 -17.36 -1.45 -21.95
CA ASN A 297 -17.65 -2.43 -23.00
C ASN A 297 -18.62 -3.54 -22.55
N VAL A 298 -18.68 -3.85 -21.26
CA VAL A 298 -19.38 -5.03 -20.75
C VAL A 298 -20.41 -4.67 -19.68
N VAL A 299 -19.98 -3.94 -18.64
CA VAL A 299 -20.82 -3.74 -17.44
C VAL A 299 -21.93 -2.73 -17.70
N GLN A 300 -21.68 -1.67 -18.49
CA GLN A 300 -22.68 -0.63 -18.73
C GLN A 300 -23.97 -1.13 -19.39
N ASP A 301 -23.92 -2.28 -20.09
CA ASP A 301 -25.07 -2.89 -20.74
C ASP A 301 -25.84 -3.85 -19.81
N GLU A 302 -25.31 -4.10 -18.59
CA GLU A 302 -26.01 -4.88 -17.58
C GLU A 302 -27.15 -4.05 -16.94
N PRO A 303 -28.22 -4.68 -16.47
CA PRO A 303 -29.32 -3.96 -15.82
C PRO A 303 -28.85 -3.29 -14.53
N VAL A 304 -29.39 -2.13 -14.24
CA VAL A 304 -29.23 -1.46 -12.95
C VAL A 304 -29.91 -2.30 -11.87
N ILE A 305 -29.27 -2.47 -10.70
CA ILE A 305 -29.86 -3.21 -9.59
C ILE A 305 -31.03 -2.47 -8.97
N ASP A 306 -32.13 -3.18 -8.68
CA ASP A 306 -33.39 -2.57 -8.22
C ASP A 306 -33.27 -1.85 -6.87
N ASN A 307 -32.46 -2.40 -5.95
CA ASN A 307 -32.35 -1.91 -4.58
C ASN A 307 -30.92 -1.48 -4.26
N ILE A 308 -30.50 -0.31 -4.74
CA ILE A 308 -29.23 0.30 -4.34
C ILE A 308 -29.33 0.76 -2.88
N PRO A 309 -28.45 0.29 -1.97
CA PRO A 309 -28.39 0.73 -0.58
C PRO A 309 -28.25 2.26 -0.46
N GLU A 310 -28.85 2.83 0.58
CA GLU A 310 -28.91 4.28 0.78
C GLU A 310 -27.52 4.92 0.86
N ASN A 311 -26.59 4.28 1.56
CA ASN A 311 -25.20 4.74 1.65
C ASN A 311 -24.50 4.78 0.27
N ILE A 312 -24.81 3.86 -0.62
CA ILE A 312 -24.26 3.86 -1.99
C ILE A 312 -24.91 4.98 -2.81
N LYS A 313 -26.22 5.24 -2.65
CA LYS A 313 -26.88 6.38 -3.33
C LYS A 313 -26.24 7.71 -2.92
N TYR A 314 -26.05 7.94 -1.62
CA TYR A 314 -25.37 9.14 -1.14
C TYR A 314 -23.93 9.26 -1.63
N PHE A 315 -23.22 8.12 -1.74
CA PHE A 315 -21.87 8.10 -2.30
C PHE A 315 -21.90 8.49 -3.80
N ILE A 316 -22.84 7.97 -4.57
CA ILE A 316 -23.00 8.28 -5.99
C ILE A 316 -23.28 9.79 -6.17
N GLU A 317 -24.17 10.37 -5.37
CA GLU A 317 -24.46 11.82 -5.41
C GLU A 317 -23.21 12.64 -5.08
N TRP A 318 -22.48 12.27 -4.03
CA TRP A 318 -21.21 12.90 -3.68
C TRP A 318 -20.18 12.79 -4.83
N ALA A 319 -20.05 11.61 -5.43
CA ALA A 319 -19.11 11.37 -6.52
C ALA A 319 -19.45 12.21 -7.77
N LYS A 320 -20.75 12.36 -8.10
CA LYS A 320 -21.22 13.23 -9.18
C LYS A 320 -20.90 14.70 -8.91
N ASP A 321 -21.04 15.16 -7.66
CA ASP A 321 -20.83 16.56 -7.31
C ASP A 321 -19.35 16.93 -7.14
N GLU A 322 -18.53 16.05 -6.56
CA GLU A 322 -17.13 16.37 -6.24
C GLU A 322 -16.13 15.89 -7.31
N ILE A 323 -16.44 14.83 -8.05
CA ILE A 323 -15.52 14.21 -9.03
C ILE A 323 -16.02 14.42 -10.46
N HIS A 324 -17.02 13.63 -10.91
CA HIS A 324 -17.64 13.78 -12.23
C HIS A 324 -18.88 12.90 -12.39
N GLU A 325 -19.91 13.38 -13.07
CA GLU A 325 -21.15 12.65 -13.34
C GLU A 325 -20.95 11.40 -14.22
N ASP A 326 -20.01 11.42 -15.14
CA ASP A 326 -19.72 10.31 -16.07
C ASP A 326 -18.62 9.37 -15.56
N TRP A 327 -18.23 9.46 -14.29
CA TRP A 327 -17.23 8.55 -13.74
C TRP A 327 -17.70 7.10 -13.80
N GLY A 328 -16.91 6.22 -14.44
CA GLY A 328 -17.23 4.80 -14.61
C GLY A 328 -17.47 4.05 -13.31
N LEU A 329 -16.91 4.53 -12.19
CA LEU A 329 -17.24 4.00 -10.85
C LEU A 329 -18.74 4.09 -10.55
N ILE A 330 -19.40 5.16 -10.94
CA ILE A 330 -20.84 5.35 -10.73
C ILE A 330 -21.61 4.27 -11.49
N LYS A 331 -21.25 4.05 -12.78
CA LYS A 331 -21.86 3.01 -13.61
C LYS A 331 -21.67 1.60 -13.02
N ALA A 332 -20.50 1.34 -12.46
CA ALA A 332 -20.20 0.07 -11.78
C ALA A 332 -21.07 -0.10 -10.52
N LEU A 333 -21.16 0.92 -9.68
CA LEU A 333 -21.98 0.90 -8.45
C LEU A 333 -23.46 0.68 -8.74
N GLU A 334 -24.01 1.34 -9.75
CA GLU A 334 -25.41 1.17 -10.17
C GLU A 334 -25.71 -0.28 -10.60
N ARG A 335 -24.69 -1.08 -10.91
CA ARG A 335 -24.80 -2.48 -11.37
C ARG A 335 -24.26 -3.51 -10.37
N GLY A 336 -24.04 -3.07 -9.13
CA GLY A 336 -23.61 -3.97 -8.05
C GLY A 336 -22.11 -4.32 -8.04
N TYR A 337 -21.29 -3.54 -8.73
CA TYR A 337 -19.84 -3.72 -8.76
C TYR A 337 -19.12 -2.61 -7.98
N LEU A 338 -18.09 -3.00 -7.25
CA LEU A 338 -17.16 -2.11 -6.57
C LEU A 338 -15.84 -2.00 -7.35
N ILE A 339 -15.06 -0.96 -7.07
CA ILE A 339 -13.73 -0.78 -7.66
C ILE A 339 -12.71 -0.46 -6.57
N HIS A 340 -11.55 -1.12 -6.60
CA HIS A 340 -10.42 -0.82 -5.74
C HIS A 340 -9.14 -0.67 -6.55
N ASN A 341 -8.55 0.54 -6.55
CA ASN A 341 -7.27 0.81 -7.17
C ASN A 341 -6.54 1.96 -6.49
N GLY A 342 -5.24 2.11 -6.77
CA GLY A 342 -4.37 3.13 -6.16
C GLY A 342 -4.63 4.57 -6.65
N GLN A 343 -5.41 4.75 -7.71
CA GLN A 343 -5.74 6.06 -8.30
C GLN A 343 -7.13 6.56 -7.84
N MET A 344 -7.52 6.21 -6.62
CA MET A 344 -8.75 6.66 -5.98
C MET A 344 -8.43 7.39 -4.68
N PRO A 345 -9.22 8.39 -4.27
CA PRO A 345 -9.10 9.02 -2.95
C PRO A 345 -9.15 7.98 -1.82
N ILE A 346 -8.40 8.19 -0.75
CA ILE A 346 -8.31 7.23 0.37
C ILE A 346 -9.70 6.92 0.92
N GLY A 347 -10.51 7.93 1.21
CA GLY A 347 -11.88 7.76 1.70
C GLY A 347 -12.74 6.92 0.75
N THR A 348 -12.61 7.13 -0.57
CA THR A 348 -13.31 6.32 -1.57
C THR A 348 -12.88 4.84 -1.50
N ARG A 349 -11.56 4.56 -1.39
CA ARG A 349 -11.06 3.19 -1.26
C ARG A 349 -11.58 2.51 0.00
N LEU A 350 -11.56 3.21 1.12
CA LEU A 350 -12.07 2.70 2.40
C LEU A 350 -13.57 2.42 2.32
N PHE A 351 -14.36 3.31 1.71
CA PHE A 351 -15.78 3.11 1.49
C PHE A 351 -16.07 1.88 0.62
N GLN A 352 -15.32 1.71 -0.50
CA GLN A 352 -15.46 0.54 -1.39
C GLN A 352 -15.13 -0.76 -0.65
N MET A 353 -14.06 -0.78 0.14
CA MET A 353 -13.65 -1.95 0.93
C MET A 353 -14.66 -2.30 2.00
N ASP A 354 -15.16 -1.32 2.75
CA ASP A 354 -16.17 -1.54 3.77
C ASP A 354 -17.48 -2.04 3.16
N SER A 355 -17.88 -1.47 2.02
CA SER A 355 -19.04 -1.94 1.27
C SER A 355 -18.85 -3.39 0.79
N TYR A 356 -17.65 -3.76 0.33
CA TYR A 356 -17.34 -5.14 -0.05
C TYR A 356 -17.41 -6.11 1.14
N GLU A 357 -16.87 -5.73 2.31
CA GLU A 357 -16.84 -6.59 3.49
C GLU A 357 -18.22 -6.78 4.12
N ASN A 358 -19.05 -5.75 4.16
CA ASN A 358 -20.28 -5.70 4.97
C ASN A 358 -21.58 -5.79 4.16
N SER A 359 -21.57 -5.50 2.85
CA SER A 359 -22.78 -5.62 2.03
C SER A 359 -23.11 -7.07 1.69
N LYS A 360 -24.41 -7.35 1.56
CA LYS A 360 -24.93 -8.60 1.00
C LYS A 360 -25.15 -8.52 -0.53
N ILE A 361 -25.15 -7.31 -1.08
CA ILE A 361 -25.44 -7.04 -2.50
C ILE A 361 -24.13 -6.87 -3.26
N TYR A 362 -23.18 -6.11 -2.71
CA TYR A 362 -21.92 -5.78 -3.36
C TYR A 362 -20.84 -6.83 -3.08
N ASN A 363 -20.96 -7.96 -3.77
CA ASN A 363 -20.05 -9.10 -3.62
C ASN A 363 -19.01 -9.22 -4.75
N ARG A 364 -18.98 -8.27 -5.69
CA ARG A 364 -18.06 -8.25 -6.84
C ARG A 364 -17.25 -6.98 -6.84
N MET A 365 -15.91 -7.10 -6.91
CA MET A 365 -15.01 -5.95 -6.88
C MET A 365 -13.91 -6.06 -7.93
N PHE A 366 -13.84 -5.08 -8.83
CA PHE A 366 -12.72 -4.91 -9.75
C PHE A 366 -11.51 -4.35 -9.00
N CYS A 367 -10.33 -4.91 -9.27
CA CYS A 367 -9.12 -4.49 -8.58
C CYS A 367 -7.87 -4.54 -9.46
N THR A 368 -6.85 -3.80 -9.03
CA THR A 368 -5.50 -3.84 -9.60
C THR A 368 -4.47 -4.34 -8.59
N ALA A 369 -3.19 -4.30 -8.93
CA ALA A 369 -2.09 -4.77 -8.08
C ALA A 369 -2.02 -4.10 -6.69
N THR A 370 -2.71 -2.98 -6.47
CA THR A 370 -2.81 -2.37 -5.13
C THR A 370 -3.48 -3.28 -4.09
N LEU A 371 -4.28 -4.24 -4.54
CA LEU A 371 -4.83 -5.26 -3.65
C LEU A 371 -3.77 -6.26 -3.16
N LEU A 372 -2.66 -6.45 -3.90
CA LEU A 372 -1.49 -7.22 -3.45
C LEU A 372 -0.79 -6.57 -2.26
N GLU A 373 -1.01 -5.27 -2.05
CA GLU A 373 -0.27 -4.45 -1.11
C GLU A 373 -0.85 -4.47 0.30
N GLY A 374 -1.23 -5.66 0.80
CA GLY A 374 -1.59 -5.85 2.21
C GLY A 374 -3.07 -5.65 2.55
N VAL A 375 -3.96 -5.47 1.56
CA VAL A 375 -5.40 -5.42 1.84
C VAL A 375 -5.92 -6.82 2.16
N ASN A 376 -6.46 -6.97 3.36
CA ASN A 376 -7.02 -8.23 3.84
C ASN A 376 -8.47 -8.35 3.38
N THR A 377 -8.79 -9.27 2.49
CA THR A 377 -10.13 -9.46 1.93
C THR A 377 -10.77 -10.77 2.36
N THR A 378 -12.10 -10.81 2.36
CA THR A 378 -12.88 -12.04 2.61
C THR A 378 -13.31 -12.74 1.30
N ALA A 379 -12.57 -12.53 0.23
CA ALA A 379 -12.89 -13.09 -1.06
C ALA A 379 -12.79 -14.62 -1.05
N LYS A 380 -13.80 -15.27 -1.62
CA LYS A 380 -13.80 -16.71 -1.90
C LYS A 380 -13.19 -16.99 -3.26
N ASN A 381 -13.48 -16.13 -4.24
CA ASN A 381 -13.04 -16.29 -5.61
C ASN A 381 -12.22 -15.09 -6.09
N ILE A 382 -11.29 -15.33 -7.01
CA ILE A 382 -10.67 -14.29 -7.82
C ILE A 382 -10.63 -14.71 -9.29
N ILE A 383 -11.03 -13.82 -10.18
CA ILE A 383 -10.80 -13.96 -11.62
C ILE A 383 -9.59 -13.11 -11.98
N ILE A 384 -8.57 -13.74 -12.54
CA ILE A 384 -7.35 -13.08 -13.01
C ILE A 384 -7.45 -12.98 -14.52
N THR A 385 -7.77 -11.77 -15.02
CA THR A 385 -7.93 -11.55 -16.47
C THR A 385 -6.58 -11.62 -17.18
N LYS A 386 -5.56 -10.98 -16.64
CA LYS A 386 -4.18 -11.06 -17.10
C LYS A 386 -3.24 -10.84 -15.91
N PRO A 387 -2.31 -11.77 -15.64
CA PRO A 387 -1.38 -11.64 -14.52
C PRO A 387 -0.17 -10.77 -14.91
N ALA A 388 -0.38 -9.46 -14.94
CA ALA A 388 0.66 -8.46 -15.21
C ALA A 388 0.43 -7.22 -14.34
N ARG A 389 1.48 -6.43 -14.12
CA ARG A 389 1.37 -5.09 -13.54
C ARG A 389 1.25 -4.07 -14.66
N GLY A 390 0.39 -3.08 -14.46
CA GLY A 390 0.26 -1.97 -15.37
C GLY A 390 1.56 -1.20 -15.52
N THR A 391 1.91 -0.96 -16.76
CA THR A 391 3.03 -0.13 -17.16
C THR A 391 2.49 1.14 -17.83
N SER A 392 3.29 2.18 -17.85
CA SER A 392 2.94 3.39 -18.61
C SER A 392 2.77 3.06 -20.10
N ARG A 393 1.96 3.84 -20.82
CA ARG A 393 1.52 3.67 -22.22
C ARG A 393 2.56 3.21 -23.27
N HIS A 394 3.84 3.12 -22.94
CA HIS A 394 4.93 2.81 -23.88
C HIS A 394 5.89 1.74 -23.37
N SER A 395 5.61 1.07 -22.28
CA SER A 395 6.44 -0.01 -21.78
C SER A 395 5.81 -1.36 -22.09
N THR A 396 6.65 -2.31 -22.44
CA THR A 396 6.32 -3.73 -22.49
C THR A 396 5.60 -4.13 -21.20
N GLU A 397 4.52 -4.88 -21.33
CA GLU A 397 3.81 -5.45 -20.20
C GLU A 397 4.80 -6.12 -19.24
N ASN A 398 4.62 -5.85 -17.94
CA ASN A 398 5.43 -6.47 -16.92
C ASN A 398 4.65 -7.66 -16.33
N PRO A 399 4.84 -8.89 -16.85
CA PRO A 399 4.14 -10.08 -16.38
C PRO A 399 4.51 -10.34 -14.92
N PHE A 400 3.60 -10.97 -14.19
CA PHE A 400 3.87 -11.40 -12.83
C PHE A 400 4.97 -12.46 -12.79
N SER A 401 5.80 -12.40 -11.76
CA SER A 401 6.57 -13.55 -11.29
C SER A 401 5.62 -14.59 -10.68
N ALA A 402 6.05 -15.82 -10.53
CA ALA A 402 5.28 -16.84 -9.81
C ALA A 402 4.98 -16.38 -8.36
N PHE A 403 5.91 -15.67 -7.73
CA PHE A 403 5.73 -15.05 -6.42
C PHE A 403 4.54 -14.07 -6.41
N ASP A 404 4.49 -13.12 -7.35
CA ASP A 404 3.40 -12.14 -7.44
C ASP A 404 2.06 -12.81 -7.73
N PHE A 405 2.05 -13.80 -8.64
CA PHE A 405 0.85 -14.56 -8.98
C PHE A 405 0.27 -15.29 -7.76
N TYR A 406 1.08 -16.07 -7.04
CA TYR A 406 0.60 -16.80 -5.87
C TYR A 406 0.34 -15.91 -4.65
N ASN A 407 0.98 -14.75 -4.56
CA ASN A 407 0.60 -13.74 -3.58
C ASN A 407 -0.81 -13.17 -3.87
N LEU A 408 -1.15 -12.95 -5.16
CA LEU A 408 -2.51 -12.57 -5.55
C LEU A 408 -3.52 -13.68 -5.29
N VAL A 409 -3.21 -14.91 -5.66
CA VAL A 409 -4.05 -16.10 -5.38
C VAL A 409 -4.31 -16.24 -3.88
N GLY A 410 -3.31 -15.96 -3.04
CA GLY A 410 -3.41 -15.98 -1.58
C GLY A 410 -4.33 -14.91 -0.97
N ARG A 411 -4.85 -13.97 -1.76
CA ARG A 411 -5.91 -13.03 -1.31
C ARG A 411 -7.29 -13.66 -1.30
N THR A 412 -7.45 -14.87 -1.81
CA THR A 412 -8.65 -15.68 -1.71
C THR A 412 -8.51 -16.72 -0.60
N GLY A 413 -9.64 -17.09 0.00
CA GLY A 413 -9.63 -18.00 1.13
C GLY A 413 -9.13 -17.32 2.41
N ARG A 414 -9.89 -17.45 3.47
CA ARG A 414 -9.55 -16.86 4.78
C ARG A 414 -9.93 -17.82 5.90
N LEU A 415 -8.98 -18.00 6.79
CA LEU A 415 -9.21 -18.79 8.00
C LEU A 415 -10.48 -18.32 8.72
N TYR A 416 -11.32 -19.26 9.16
CA TYR A 416 -12.63 -19.06 9.78
C TYR A 416 -13.76 -18.54 8.87
N LYS A 417 -13.51 -18.18 7.59
CA LYS A 417 -14.56 -17.75 6.65
C LYS A 417 -14.68 -18.68 5.45
N HIS A 418 -13.59 -18.90 4.73
CA HIS A 418 -13.55 -19.72 3.53
C HIS A 418 -12.28 -20.58 3.52
N HIS A 419 -12.43 -21.88 3.77
CA HIS A 419 -11.30 -22.82 3.82
C HIS A 419 -10.69 -23.09 2.46
N LEU A 420 -11.48 -22.87 1.39
CA LEU A 420 -11.07 -23.02 -0.01
C LEU A 420 -11.27 -21.68 -0.73
N GLY A 421 -10.17 -21.11 -1.22
CA GLY A 421 -10.17 -20.00 -2.17
C GLY A 421 -9.96 -20.52 -3.58
N ILE A 422 -10.66 -19.95 -4.57
CA ILE A 422 -10.57 -20.37 -5.98
C ILE A 422 -10.08 -19.19 -6.81
N ALA A 423 -8.99 -19.42 -7.54
CA ALA A 423 -8.46 -18.47 -8.52
C ALA A 423 -8.73 -18.99 -9.94
N TYR A 424 -9.49 -18.25 -10.70
CA TYR A 424 -9.75 -18.51 -12.12
C TYR A 424 -8.79 -17.70 -12.96
N TYR A 425 -7.83 -18.36 -13.59
CA TYR A 425 -6.83 -17.72 -14.44
C TYR A 425 -7.25 -17.84 -15.91
N ILE A 426 -7.62 -16.72 -16.54
CA ILE A 426 -7.92 -16.65 -17.97
C ILE A 426 -6.60 -16.58 -18.73
N LYS A 427 -6.23 -17.68 -19.38
CA LYS A 427 -4.93 -17.87 -20.03
C LYS A 427 -5.05 -17.81 -21.54
N ALA A 428 -4.44 -16.80 -22.15
CA ALA A 428 -4.29 -16.67 -23.61
C ALA A 428 -3.03 -17.43 -24.10
N PRO A 429 -2.92 -17.68 -25.42
CA PRO A 429 -1.68 -18.16 -26.01
C PRO A 429 -0.51 -17.22 -25.69
N GLY A 430 0.62 -17.78 -25.27
CA GLY A 430 1.81 -17.02 -24.88
C GLY A 430 1.85 -16.55 -23.41
N ASP A 431 0.77 -16.65 -22.68
CA ASP A 431 0.77 -16.36 -21.23
C ASP A 431 1.57 -17.42 -20.45
N ILE A 432 2.19 -16.95 -19.36
CA ILE A 432 3.00 -17.78 -18.47
C ILE A 432 2.14 -18.83 -17.77
N GLU A 433 2.68 -20.06 -17.66
CA GLU A 433 2.14 -21.08 -16.79
C GLU A 433 2.80 -21.03 -15.43
N TYR A 434 2.00 -20.76 -14.38
CA TYR A 434 2.50 -20.57 -13.02
C TYR A 434 2.46 -21.86 -12.22
N LYS A 435 3.60 -22.24 -11.63
CA LYS A 435 3.69 -23.38 -10.70
C LYS A 435 3.93 -22.88 -9.28
N LYS A 436 3.26 -23.46 -8.30
CA LYS A 436 3.35 -23.05 -6.87
C LYS A 436 4.78 -23.17 -6.32
N ILE A 437 5.53 -24.15 -6.79
CA ILE A 437 6.93 -24.35 -6.35
C ILE A 437 7.82 -23.17 -6.75
N ASP A 438 7.52 -22.50 -7.87
CA ASP A 438 8.32 -21.37 -8.37
C ASP A 438 7.98 -20.05 -7.65
N ALA A 439 6.97 -20.07 -6.77
CA ALA A 439 6.62 -18.89 -5.96
C ALA A 439 7.64 -18.60 -4.87
N VAL A 440 8.40 -19.60 -4.42
CA VAL A 440 9.41 -19.44 -3.37
C VAL A 440 10.67 -18.85 -3.97
N LYS A 441 11.12 -17.69 -3.48
CA LYS A 441 12.28 -16.97 -4.03
C LYS A 441 13.30 -16.55 -2.97
N SER A 442 14.53 -16.31 -3.41
CA SER A 442 15.51 -15.51 -2.66
C SER A 442 15.25 -14.03 -2.94
N ILE A 443 15.45 -13.18 -1.95
CA ILE A 443 15.39 -11.72 -2.12
C ILE A 443 16.75 -11.10 -1.79
N ARG A 444 17.10 -10.06 -2.53
CA ARG A 444 18.31 -9.26 -2.30
C ARG A 444 17.93 -7.88 -1.84
N PHE A 445 18.52 -7.44 -0.74
CA PHE A 445 18.39 -6.06 -0.28
C PHE A 445 19.46 -5.16 -0.93
N GLU A 446 19.40 -3.87 -0.63
CA GLU A 446 20.43 -2.93 -1.05
C GLU A 446 21.46 -2.64 0.05
N LEU A 447 21.44 -3.40 1.14
CA LEU A 447 22.29 -3.20 2.29
C LEU A 447 23.62 -3.98 2.20
N THR A 448 24.17 -4.08 0.98
CA THR A 448 25.45 -4.66 0.67
C THR A 448 26.58 -3.64 0.80
N ASP A 449 27.80 -4.10 1.02
CA ASP A 449 29.00 -3.27 1.16
C ASP A 449 29.32 -2.41 -0.09
N ASN A 450 28.78 -2.77 -1.23
CA ASN A 450 29.02 -2.10 -2.52
C ASN A 450 27.80 -1.29 -3.03
N SER A 451 26.82 -1.02 -2.21
CA SER A 451 25.65 -0.23 -2.63
C SER A 451 25.96 1.26 -2.65
N LYS A 452 26.15 1.83 -3.85
CA LYS A 452 26.44 3.25 -4.05
C LYS A 452 25.42 4.16 -3.36
N ASP A 453 24.13 3.97 -3.63
CA ASP A 453 23.09 4.83 -3.09
C ASP A 453 23.02 4.75 -1.56
N VAL A 454 23.20 3.57 -0.97
CA VAL A 454 23.24 3.41 0.49
C VAL A 454 24.51 4.05 1.06
N ASP A 455 25.66 3.86 0.42
CA ASP A 455 26.93 4.48 0.84
C ASP A 455 26.85 6.01 0.89
N ILE A 456 26.24 6.63 -0.13
CA ILE A 456 25.97 8.07 -0.13
C ILE A 456 25.14 8.48 1.09
N GLN A 457 24.08 7.73 1.41
CA GLN A 457 23.18 8.04 2.52
C GLN A 457 23.85 7.92 3.91
N ILE A 458 24.83 7.05 4.06
CA ILE A 458 25.57 6.85 5.33
C ILE A 458 26.93 7.55 5.37
N GLY A 459 27.29 8.28 4.32
CA GLY A 459 28.52 9.08 4.25
C GLY A 459 29.77 8.35 3.77
N ASN A 460 29.66 7.12 3.24
CA ASN A 460 30.79 6.29 2.79
C ASN A 460 31.11 6.48 1.30
N ILE A 461 31.23 7.73 0.84
CA ILE A 461 31.37 8.05 -0.60
C ILE A 461 32.76 7.79 -1.18
N GLU A 462 33.77 7.56 -0.35
CA GLU A 462 35.16 7.38 -0.79
C GLU A 462 35.34 6.24 -1.79
N LYS A 463 34.47 5.26 -1.76
CA LYS A 463 34.46 4.09 -2.67
C LYS A 463 33.88 4.39 -4.06
N HIS A 464 33.32 5.60 -4.26
CA HIS A 464 32.58 5.95 -5.46
C HIS A 464 33.14 7.21 -6.14
N PRO A 465 34.18 7.09 -6.97
CA PRO A 465 34.84 8.23 -7.64
C PRO A 465 33.89 9.11 -8.46
N ASP A 466 32.90 8.52 -9.10
CA ASP A 466 31.90 9.22 -9.92
C ASP A 466 30.97 10.10 -9.06
N VAL A 467 30.70 9.73 -7.83
CA VAL A 467 29.96 10.56 -6.85
C VAL A 467 30.83 11.76 -6.46
N ILE A 468 32.10 11.49 -6.12
CA ILE A 468 33.04 12.55 -5.71
C ILE A 468 33.23 13.54 -6.86
N GLU A 469 33.38 13.08 -8.10
CA GLU A 469 33.51 13.93 -9.28
C GLU A 469 32.27 14.83 -9.46
N PHE A 470 31.07 14.26 -9.33
CA PHE A 470 29.82 15.01 -9.43
C PHE A 470 29.69 16.07 -8.31
N LEU A 471 30.01 15.72 -7.07
CA LEU A 471 29.99 16.67 -5.93
C LEU A 471 31.01 17.80 -6.15
N ASN A 472 32.23 17.49 -6.62
CA ASN A 472 33.26 18.48 -6.95
C ASN A 472 32.82 19.39 -8.09
N GLN A 473 32.16 18.87 -9.12
CA GLN A 473 31.61 19.67 -10.23
C GLN A 473 30.60 20.70 -9.74
N LEU A 474 29.79 20.36 -8.74
CA LEU A 474 28.83 21.27 -8.13
C LEU A 474 29.43 22.09 -6.96
N GLN A 475 30.67 21.84 -6.58
CA GLN A 475 31.36 22.46 -5.43
C GLN A 475 30.60 22.30 -4.11
N ILE A 476 30.10 21.08 -3.82
CA ILE A 476 29.33 20.78 -2.63
C ILE A 476 29.92 19.61 -1.83
N SER A 477 29.61 19.55 -0.52
CA SER A 477 29.87 18.39 0.31
C SER A 477 28.77 17.32 0.17
N ASN A 478 29.04 16.11 0.68
CA ASN A 478 28.02 15.07 0.73
C ASN A 478 26.86 15.45 1.67
N GLU A 479 27.14 16.13 2.77
CA GLU A 479 26.10 16.62 3.69
C GLU A 479 25.17 17.61 2.98
N GLU A 480 25.73 18.55 2.21
CA GLU A 480 24.94 19.50 1.43
C GLU A 480 24.10 18.81 0.35
N TYR A 481 24.65 17.80 -0.31
CA TYR A 481 23.91 16.97 -1.24
C TYR A 481 22.73 16.29 -0.57
N LEU A 482 22.94 15.67 0.59
CA LEU A 482 21.88 14.97 1.34
C LEU A 482 20.80 15.91 1.85
N LEU A 483 21.16 17.13 2.28
CA LEU A 483 20.20 18.17 2.70
C LEU A 483 19.27 18.58 1.55
N ASN A 484 19.75 18.56 0.31
CA ASN A 484 18.97 18.89 -0.87
C ASN A 484 18.29 17.68 -1.52
N ASN A 485 18.69 16.44 -1.18
CA ASN A 485 18.08 15.19 -1.62
C ASN A 485 17.34 14.47 -0.47
N LYS A 486 16.52 15.20 0.28
CA LYS A 486 15.74 14.63 1.41
C LYS A 486 14.86 13.44 1.01
N SER A 487 14.34 13.44 -0.22
CA SER A 487 13.49 12.35 -0.74
C SER A 487 14.27 11.09 -1.16
N LYS A 488 15.60 11.06 -0.95
CA LYS A 488 16.46 9.92 -1.27
C LYS A 488 16.32 9.47 -2.74
N ILE A 489 16.30 10.42 -3.67
CA ILE A 489 16.35 10.11 -5.10
C ILE A 489 17.70 9.47 -5.40
N ARG A 490 17.70 8.37 -6.16
CA ARG A 490 18.91 7.64 -6.52
C ARG A 490 19.88 8.53 -7.28
N PHE A 491 21.16 8.36 -7.01
CA PHE A 491 22.23 9.17 -7.59
C PHE A 491 22.15 9.23 -9.12
N GLU A 492 21.93 8.11 -9.78
CA GLU A 492 21.77 8.07 -11.24
C GLU A 492 20.59 8.92 -11.73
N ASN A 493 19.48 8.93 -11.01
CA ASN A 493 18.31 9.74 -11.35
C ASN A 493 18.58 11.24 -11.09
N VAL A 494 19.34 11.58 -10.06
CA VAL A 494 19.80 12.95 -9.81
C VAL A 494 20.69 13.44 -10.96
N GLN A 495 21.63 12.60 -11.43
CA GLN A 495 22.47 12.92 -12.58
C GLN A 495 21.65 13.12 -13.88
N LYS A 496 20.63 12.25 -14.12
CA LYS A 496 19.72 12.41 -15.28
C LYS A 496 18.99 13.75 -15.22
N ILE A 497 18.47 14.13 -14.03
CA ILE A 497 17.79 15.42 -13.83
C ILE A 497 18.76 16.58 -14.07
N TYR A 498 19.98 16.50 -13.53
CA TYR A 498 21.01 17.52 -13.72
C TYR A 498 21.39 17.70 -15.19
N ASN A 499 21.64 16.61 -15.90
CA ASN A 499 22.01 16.66 -17.32
C ASN A 499 20.85 17.25 -18.15
N LYS A 500 19.61 16.87 -17.87
CA LYS A 500 18.44 17.43 -18.58
C LYS A 500 18.18 18.88 -18.20
N TYR A 501 18.47 19.28 -16.97
CA TYR A 501 18.46 20.68 -16.54
C TYR A 501 19.48 21.50 -17.37
N LYS A 502 20.72 21.04 -17.48
CA LYS A 502 21.75 21.72 -18.29
C LYS A 502 21.35 21.88 -19.75
N GLU A 503 20.76 20.83 -20.36
CA GLU A 503 20.23 20.87 -21.71
C GLU A 503 19.18 21.96 -21.93
N LEU A 504 18.28 22.13 -20.96
CA LEU A 504 17.12 23.04 -21.01
C LEU A 504 17.30 24.32 -20.19
N GLU A 505 18.49 24.58 -19.64
CA GLU A 505 18.77 25.70 -18.74
C GLU A 505 18.39 27.05 -19.37
N ASN A 506 18.88 27.35 -20.58
CA ASN A 506 18.55 28.60 -21.26
C ASN A 506 17.04 28.75 -21.49
N THR A 507 16.37 27.69 -21.93
CA THR A 507 14.91 27.70 -22.14
C THR A 507 14.16 27.94 -20.84
N LEU A 508 14.62 27.35 -19.73
CA LEU A 508 14.04 27.56 -18.41
C LEU A 508 14.22 29.01 -17.95
N LEU A 509 15.45 29.55 -18.07
CA LEU A 509 15.76 30.93 -17.67
C LEU A 509 14.99 31.98 -18.50
N GLU A 510 14.89 31.80 -19.81
CA GLU A 510 14.06 32.65 -20.68
C GLU A 510 12.59 32.64 -20.23
N GLN A 511 12.04 31.46 -19.91
CA GLN A 511 10.67 31.35 -19.45
C GLN A 511 10.46 32.01 -18.08
N LEU A 512 11.42 31.94 -17.17
CA LEU A 512 11.38 32.63 -15.87
C LEU A 512 11.48 34.16 -16.03
N ARG A 513 12.32 34.68 -16.96
CA ARG A 513 12.38 36.11 -17.30
C ARG A 513 11.05 36.63 -17.85
N LEU A 514 10.39 35.88 -18.75
CA LEU A 514 9.06 36.24 -19.24
C LEU A 514 8.03 36.34 -18.11
N LEU A 515 8.11 35.48 -17.11
CA LEU A 515 7.23 35.51 -15.93
C LEU A 515 7.60 36.65 -14.96
N LEU A 516 8.86 37.09 -14.91
CA LEU A 516 9.29 38.26 -14.15
C LEU A 516 8.72 39.54 -14.77
N GLU A 517 8.71 39.65 -16.11
CA GLU A 517 8.15 40.78 -16.84
C GLU A 517 6.62 40.81 -16.82
N ASN A 518 5.98 39.63 -16.89
CA ASN A 518 4.52 39.50 -16.90
C ASN A 518 4.07 38.26 -16.13
N ASP A 519 3.52 38.47 -14.95
CA ASP A 519 3.14 37.47 -13.95
C ASP A 519 2.19 36.36 -14.45
N THR A 520 1.45 36.58 -15.51
CA THR A 520 0.44 35.63 -16.01
C THR A 520 0.86 34.90 -17.26
N LEU A 521 1.84 35.42 -18.01
CA LEU A 521 2.27 34.83 -19.28
C LEU A 521 3.26 33.68 -19.03
N GLY A 522 2.91 32.50 -19.55
CA GLY A 522 3.86 31.42 -19.68
C GLY A 522 3.98 30.44 -18.51
N ARG A 523 3.17 30.54 -17.45
CA ARG A 523 3.22 29.58 -16.33
C ARG A 523 3.02 28.13 -16.78
N GLY A 524 2.11 27.88 -17.72
CA GLY A 524 1.91 26.55 -18.30
C GLY A 524 3.13 26.03 -19.03
N LYS A 525 3.88 26.91 -19.71
CA LYS A 525 5.15 26.58 -20.34
C LYS A 525 6.23 26.21 -19.32
N LEU A 526 6.33 27.00 -18.23
CA LEU A 526 7.25 26.70 -17.11
C LEU A 526 7.00 25.28 -16.57
N ILE A 527 5.77 24.92 -16.26
CA ILE A 527 5.42 23.59 -15.78
C ILE A 527 5.75 22.51 -16.82
N LYS A 528 5.56 22.78 -18.12
CA LYS A 528 5.92 21.84 -19.19
C LYS A 528 7.44 21.59 -19.24
N ILE A 529 8.26 22.64 -19.13
CA ILE A 529 9.72 22.55 -19.10
C ILE A 529 10.17 21.75 -17.85
N LEU A 530 9.68 22.13 -16.66
CA LEU A 530 10.00 21.42 -15.43
C LEU A 530 9.59 19.95 -15.49
N TYR A 531 8.39 19.65 -16.03
CA TYR A 531 7.93 18.29 -16.22
C TYR A 531 8.87 17.47 -17.14
N SER A 532 9.35 18.09 -18.22
CA SER A 532 10.31 17.47 -19.14
C SER A 532 11.65 17.17 -18.45
N ILE A 533 12.16 18.10 -17.64
CA ILE A 533 13.40 17.89 -16.86
C ILE A 533 13.21 16.75 -15.86
N VAL A 534 12.11 16.77 -15.11
CA VAL A 534 11.81 15.80 -14.04
C VAL A 534 11.61 14.38 -14.59
N ASN A 535 10.89 14.22 -15.70
CA ASN A 535 10.47 12.91 -16.21
C ASN A 535 11.26 12.43 -17.44
N GLN A 536 12.22 13.21 -17.93
CA GLN A 536 13.01 12.93 -19.13
C GLN A 536 12.14 12.74 -20.40
N LYS A 537 10.91 13.22 -20.39
CA LYS A 537 9.93 13.13 -21.48
C LYS A 537 8.87 14.22 -21.38
N GLU A 538 8.28 14.55 -22.50
CA GLU A 538 7.14 15.46 -22.56
C GLU A 538 5.80 14.71 -22.38
N ASN A 539 4.86 15.34 -21.67
CA ASN A 539 3.47 14.92 -21.64
C ASN A 539 2.59 16.17 -21.46
N ALA A 540 1.96 16.58 -22.55
CA ALA A 540 1.14 17.80 -22.57
C ALA A 540 -0.08 17.72 -21.66
N LEU A 541 -0.72 16.55 -21.56
CA LEU A 541 -1.89 16.36 -20.70
C LEU A 541 -1.50 16.46 -19.22
N GLU A 542 -0.50 15.69 -18.78
CA GLU A 542 -0.09 15.68 -17.38
C GLU A 542 0.46 17.03 -16.92
N SER A 543 1.30 17.70 -17.73
CA SER A 543 1.81 19.03 -17.40
C SER A 543 0.69 20.08 -17.33
N THR A 544 -0.33 19.99 -18.17
CA THR A 544 -1.52 20.84 -18.11
C THR A 544 -2.34 20.59 -16.85
N ILE A 545 -2.51 19.32 -16.45
CA ILE A 545 -3.20 18.95 -15.21
C ILE A 545 -2.44 19.50 -14.00
N ILE A 546 -1.12 19.30 -13.93
CA ILE A 546 -0.27 19.81 -12.85
C ILE A 546 -0.41 21.32 -12.73
N ASN A 547 -0.28 22.05 -13.86
CA ASN A 547 -0.47 23.49 -13.86
C ASN A 547 -1.84 23.93 -13.30
N LYS A 548 -2.91 23.24 -13.66
CA LYS A 548 -4.26 23.56 -13.14
C LYS A 548 -4.41 23.23 -11.66
N LEU A 549 -3.86 22.09 -11.20
CA LEU A 549 -3.92 21.69 -9.79
C LEU A 549 -3.16 22.68 -8.89
N ILE A 550 -1.95 23.09 -9.28
CA ILE A 550 -1.14 24.02 -8.50
C ILE A 550 -1.76 25.42 -8.46
N ASN A 551 -2.27 25.91 -9.59
CA ASN A 551 -2.72 27.29 -9.72
C ASN A 551 -4.21 27.53 -9.40
N ARG A 552 -4.99 26.48 -9.22
CA ARG A 552 -6.44 26.55 -8.98
C ARG A 552 -6.87 25.74 -7.77
N GLN A 553 -6.15 25.85 -6.69
CA GLN A 553 -6.35 25.07 -5.45
C GLN A 553 -7.77 25.21 -4.85
N ARG A 554 -8.41 26.37 -5.05
CA ARG A 554 -9.78 26.63 -4.53
C ARG A 554 -10.89 25.96 -5.35
N PHE A 555 -10.57 25.45 -6.57
CA PHE A 555 -11.58 24.81 -7.40
C PHE A 555 -11.84 23.36 -6.97
N LYS A 556 -13.07 22.90 -7.09
CA LYS A 556 -13.40 21.48 -6.98
C LYS A 556 -12.63 20.68 -8.05
N ILE A 557 -12.26 19.45 -7.72
CA ILE A 557 -11.63 18.50 -8.68
C ILE A 557 -12.50 18.36 -9.92
N ARG A 558 -13.83 18.28 -9.76
CA ARG A 558 -14.82 18.26 -10.85
C ARG A 558 -14.62 19.41 -11.85
N THR A 559 -14.40 20.62 -11.37
CA THR A 559 -14.18 21.79 -12.24
C THR A 559 -12.91 21.65 -13.07
N ILE A 560 -11.83 21.14 -12.45
CA ILE A 560 -10.56 20.90 -13.15
C ILE A 560 -10.74 19.80 -14.21
N ILE A 561 -11.38 18.68 -13.86
CA ILE A 561 -11.68 17.59 -14.78
C ILE A 561 -12.49 18.09 -15.98
N LYS A 562 -13.60 18.82 -15.76
CA LYS A 562 -14.43 19.37 -16.84
C LYS A 562 -13.67 20.31 -17.77
N GLN A 563 -12.78 21.15 -17.22
CA GLN A 563 -11.96 22.04 -18.02
C GLN A 563 -10.93 21.30 -18.88
N ILE A 564 -10.42 20.16 -18.38
CA ILE A 564 -9.46 19.34 -19.15
C ILE A 564 -10.22 18.55 -20.21
N ALA A 565 -11.31 17.91 -19.85
CA ALA A 565 -12.14 17.14 -20.78
C ALA A 565 -12.63 17.97 -21.99
N LYS A 566 -12.93 19.26 -21.76
CA LYS A 566 -13.33 20.16 -22.86
C LYS A 566 -12.27 20.35 -23.96
N HIS A 567 -11.00 20.17 -23.61
CA HIS A 567 -9.85 20.40 -24.53
C HIS A 567 -9.01 19.14 -24.77
N SER A 568 -9.52 17.96 -24.43
CA SER A 568 -8.83 16.69 -24.58
C SER A 568 -9.74 15.64 -25.19
N GLU A 569 -9.22 14.88 -26.14
CA GLU A 569 -9.90 13.72 -26.73
C GLU A 569 -9.77 12.45 -25.86
N ALA A 570 -9.07 12.53 -24.72
CA ALA A 570 -8.87 11.38 -23.84
C ALA A 570 -10.18 10.98 -23.18
N ASP A 571 -10.35 9.69 -22.91
CA ASP A 571 -11.49 9.13 -22.19
C ASP A 571 -11.63 9.79 -20.81
N ILE A 572 -12.87 10.03 -20.38
CA ILE A 572 -13.16 10.75 -19.13
C ILE A 572 -12.59 10.02 -17.90
N ASP A 573 -12.67 8.69 -17.85
CA ASP A 573 -12.13 7.91 -16.74
C ASP A 573 -10.60 7.96 -16.69
N TYR A 574 -9.95 8.06 -17.85
CA TYR A 574 -8.52 8.26 -17.92
C TYR A 574 -8.12 9.65 -17.39
N ILE A 575 -8.89 10.70 -17.73
CA ILE A 575 -8.66 12.06 -17.21
C ILE A 575 -8.85 12.07 -15.70
N ILE A 576 -9.95 11.51 -15.19
CA ILE A 576 -10.27 11.43 -13.75
C ILE A 576 -9.13 10.72 -13.00
N SER A 577 -8.75 9.53 -13.47
CA SER A 577 -7.69 8.72 -12.87
C SER A 577 -6.34 9.46 -12.87
N THR A 578 -6.04 10.17 -13.96
CA THR A 578 -4.79 10.94 -14.07
C THR A 578 -4.79 12.14 -13.13
N VAL A 579 -5.89 12.90 -13.04
CA VAL A 579 -6.02 14.03 -12.11
C VAL A 579 -5.85 13.59 -10.67
N ILE A 580 -6.53 12.50 -10.28
CA ILE A 580 -6.44 11.96 -8.91
C ILE A 580 -5.02 11.47 -8.62
N ARG A 581 -4.40 10.69 -9.53
CA ARG A 581 -3.03 10.17 -9.39
C ARG A 581 -2.01 11.30 -9.23
N LEU A 582 -2.10 12.32 -10.07
CA LEU A 582 -1.19 13.46 -10.00
C LEU A 582 -1.37 14.24 -8.71
N LYS A 583 -2.62 14.48 -8.30
CA LYS A 583 -2.93 15.22 -7.08
C LYS A 583 -2.51 14.44 -5.81
N MET A 584 -2.78 13.14 -5.73
CA MET A 584 -2.66 12.38 -4.48
C MET A 584 -1.29 11.74 -4.22
N GLY A 585 -0.30 11.97 -5.05
CA GLY A 585 1.01 11.38 -4.82
C GLY A 585 2.12 11.92 -5.69
N TYR A 586 1.86 12.09 -7.00
CA TYR A 586 2.94 12.48 -7.90
C TYR A 586 3.47 13.90 -7.63
N ILE A 587 2.58 14.90 -7.48
CA ILE A 587 3.00 16.29 -7.25
C ILE A 587 3.73 16.41 -5.91
N GLU A 588 3.16 15.87 -4.84
CA GLU A 588 3.73 15.94 -3.50
C GLU A 588 5.07 15.20 -3.35
N HIS A 589 5.14 13.95 -3.82
CA HIS A 589 6.28 13.09 -3.51
C HIS A 589 7.35 13.05 -4.59
N GLN A 590 6.96 13.22 -5.87
CA GLN A 590 7.91 13.08 -6.97
C GLN A 590 8.24 14.41 -7.65
N PHE A 591 7.23 15.15 -8.07
CA PHE A 591 7.46 16.40 -8.81
C PHE A 591 8.10 17.47 -7.92
N TYR A 592 7.56 17.68 -6.72
CA TYR A 592 8.07 18.68 -5.78
C TYR A 592 9.55 18.47 -5.44
N SER A 593 9.92 17.27 -5.01
CA SER A 593 11.30 16.98 -4.60
C SER A 593 12.30 17.17 -5.74
N ARG A 594 11.90 16.88 -6.96
CA ARG A 594 12.76 17.07 -8.15
C ARG A 594 12.83 18.53 -8.58
N VAL A 595 11.77 19.30 -8.40
CA VAL A 595 11.82 20.76 -8.63
C VAL A 595 12.72 21.44 -7.59
N LEU A 596 12.75 20.99 -6.35
CA LEU A 596 13.72 21.48 -5.35
C LEU A 596 15.16 21.19 -5.77
N LEU A 597 15.45 20.03 -6.35
CA LEU A 597 16.79 19.76 -6.93
C LEU A 597 17.12 20.70 -8.10
N ILE A 598 16.15 20.98 -8.98
CA ILE A 598 16.38 21.96 -10.08
C ILE A 598 16.69 23.35 -9.51
N ARG A 599 15.95 23.82 -8.50
CA ARG A 599 16.26 25.06 -7.79
C ARG A 599 17.68 25.05 -7.22
N PHE A 600 18.07 23.98 -6.54
CA PHE A 600 19.40 23.79 -6.01
C PHE A 600 20.48 23.87 -7.11
N PHE A 601 20.28 23.26 -8.27
CA PHE A 601 21.18 23.36 -9.40
C PHE A 601 21.27 24.80 -9.96
N MET A 602 20.16 25.52 -10.04
CA MET A 602 20.14 26.93 -10.42
C MET A 602 21.00 27.78 -9.46
N GLU A 603 20.87 27.56 -8.13
CA GLU A 603 21.68 28.23 -7.12
C GLU A 603 23.19 27.95 -7.32
N LYS A 604 23.57 26.70 -7.59
CA LYS A 604 24.98 26.31 -7.83
C LYS A 604 25.54 26.80 -9.15
N HIS A 605 24.69 27.05 -10.14
CA HIS A 605 25.09 27.67 -11.42
C HIS A 605 25.11 29.21 -11.35
N GLY A 606 24.85 29.81 -10.20
CA GLY A 606 24.89 31.25 -10.02
C GLY A 606 23.77 32.01 -10.75
N VAL A 607 22.60 31.35 -10.91
CA VAL A 607 21.42 31.99 -11.52
C VAL A 607 20.95 33.15 -10.63
N GLU A 608 20.51 34.24 -11.28
CA GLU A 608 20.02 35.44 -10.61
C GLU A 608 18.91 35.12 -9.58
N GLN A 609 19.05 35.64 -8.37
CA GLN A 609 18.12 35.35 -7.25
C GLN A 609 16.67 35.69 -7.60
N GLU A 610 16.45 36.71 -8.43
CA GLU A 610 15.12 37.10 -8.88
C GLU A 610 14.41 36.00 -9.67
N LEU A 611 15.14 35.28 -10.53
CA LEU A 611 14.59 34.13 -11.30
C LEU A 611 14.30 32.93 -10.39
N ILE A 612 15.16 32.68 -9.41
CA ILE A 612 14.93 31.65 -8.38
C ILE A 612 13.67 31.98 -7.57
N ASN A 613 13.48 33.25 -7.22
CA ASN A 613 12.28 33.69 -6.51
C ASN A 613 11.00 33.48 -7.35
N ILE A 614 11.07 33.72 -8.66
CA ILE A 614 9.92 33.39 -9.56
C ILE A 614 9.60 31.90 -9.55
N LEU A 615 10.62 31.03 -9.60
CA LEU A 615 10.39 29.58 -9.50
C LEU A 615 9.75 29.22 -8.14
N ASN A 616 10.24 29.79 -7.05
CA ASN A 616 9.67 29.61 -5.72
C ASN A 616 8.21 30.04 -5.71
N ASP A 617 7.90 31.27 -6.10
CA ASP A 617 6.53 31.81 -6.00
C ASP A 617 5.54 31.11 -6.91
N LYS A 618 5.94 30.77 -8.14
CA LYS A 618 4.99 30.20 -9.14
C LYS A 618 4.81 28.70 -9.02
N VAL A 619 5.76 27.98 -8.42
CA VAL A 619 5.73 26.51 -8.40
C VAL A 619 5.90 25.96 -6.98
N ILE A 620 7.02 26.27 -6.31
CA ILE A 620 7.37 25.63 -5.03
C ILE A 620 6.37 26.03 -3.94
N ASN A 621 6.20 27.33 -3.70
CA ASN A 621 5.26 27.83 -2.69
C ASN A 621 3.82 27.41 -2.98
N ALA A 622 3.44 27.34 -4.26
CA ALA A 622 2.11 26.87 -4.65
C ALA A 622 1.89 25.40 -4.33
N ILE A 623 2.91 24.55 -4.49
CA ILE A 623 2.86 23.14 -4.08
C ILE A 623 2.86 23.05 -2.55
N GLU A 624 3.69 23.83 -1.87
CA GLU A 624 3.74 23.89 -0.41
C GLU A 624 2.40 24.27 0.19
N GLN A 625 1.74 25.29 -0.36
CA GLN A 625 0.39 25.69 0.06
C GLN A 625 -0.64 24.58 -0.14
N LEU A 626 -0.48 23.77 -1.18
CA LEU A 626 -1.42 22.67 -1.46
C LEU A 626 -1.25 21.49 -0.50
N TYR A 627 -0.01 21.17 -0.09
CA TYR A 627 0.29 19.93 0.63
C TYR A 627 0.91 20.13 2.03
N PHE A 628 1.67 21.21 2.28
CA PHE A 628 2.53 21.34 3.45
C PHE A 628 2.13 22.47 4.42
N VAL A 629 1.30 23.43 4.04
CA VAL A 629 0.81 24.52 4.92
C VAL A 629 -0.06 24.00 6.07
N ASN A 630 -0.28 22.72 6.12
CA ASN A 630 -1.22 22.13 7.04
C ASN A 630 -0.49 21.36 8.14
N SER A 631 -0.95 21.58 9.38
CA SER A 631 -0.45 20.87 10.57
C SER A 631 -0.46 19.35 10.36
N THR A 632 0.42 18.64 11.05
CA THR A 632 0.45 17.17 11.17
C THR A 632 -0.95 16.57 11.33
N GLN A 633 -1.83 17.27 12.06
CA GLN A 633 -3.23 16.88 12.26
C GLN A 633 -4.04 16.83 10.96
N LYS A 634 -3.91 17.83 10.08
CA LYS A 634 -4.63 17.85 8.80
C LYS A 634 -4.21 16.65 7.94
N LYS A 635 -2.92 16.35 7.90
CA LYS A 635 -2.39 15.19 7.20
C LYS A 635 -2.95 13.89 7.78
N MET A 636 -3.00 13.76 9.11
CA MET A 636 -3.60 12.59 9.76
C MET A 636 -5.07 12.40 9.41
N LEU A 637 -5.87 13.46 9.39
CA LEU A 637 -7.27 13.37 9.01
C LEU A 637 -7.45 12.89 7.55
N VAL A 638 -6.65 13.42 6.62
CA VAL A 638 -6.66 12.95 5.21
C VAL A 638 -6.25 11.48 5.12
N ASP A 639 -5.22 11.07 5.85
CA ASP A 639 -4.74 9.68 5.88
C ASP A 639 -5.77 8.72 6.49
N MET A 640 -6.63 9.21 7.39
CA MET A 640 -7.78 8.46 7.92
C MET A 640 -8.93 8.35 6.92
N GLY A 641 -8.83 8.97 5.75
CA GLY A 641 -9.84 8.93 4.70
C GLY A 641 -10.82 10.11 4.69
N ILE A 642 -10.61 11.09 5.57
CA ILE A 642 -11.39 12.33 5.56
C ILE A 642 -11.15 13.08 4.25
N TYR A 643 -12.22 13.57 3.65
CA TYR A 643 -12.12 14.35 2.42
C TYR A 643 -11.43 15.69 2.68
N GLU A 644 -10.40 15.99 1.91
CA GLU A 644 -9.50 17.13 2.11
C GLU A 644 -10.24 18.47 2.35
N ARG A 645 -11.33 18.72 1.63
CA ARG A 645 -12.12 19.98 1.75
C ARG A 645 -12.89 20.10 3.06
N ASP A 646 -13.06 19.01 3.80
CA ASP A 646 -13.76 19.02 5.08
C ASP A 646 -12.81 19.20 6.27
N VAL A 647 -11.50 19.01 6.04
CA VAL A 647 -10.49 18.97 7.11
C VAL A 647 -10.48 20.25 7.93
N GLU A 648 -10.50 21.44 7.30
CA GLU A 648 -10.50 22.71 8.03
C GLU A 648 -11.75 22.88 8.88
N LYS A 649 -12.93 22.57 8.34
CA LYS A 649 -14.19 22.61 9.09
C LYS A 649 -14.20 21.65 10.28
N ILE A 650 -13.59 20.50 10.11
CA ILE A 650 -13.48 19.51 11.20
C ILE A 650 -12.56 20.05 12.30
N ILE A 651 -11.40 20.59 11.93
CA ILE A 651 -10.44 21.16 12.89
C ILE A 651 -11.03 22.34 13.66
N GLU A 652 -11.82 23.20 13.01
CA GLU A 652 -12.54 24.30 13.67
C GLU A 652 -13.45 23.78 14.80
N VAL A 653 -14.02 22.60 14.65
CA VAL A 653 -14.95 22.01 15.64
C VAL A 653 -14.22 21.22 16.74
N ILE A 654 -13.19 20.44 16.37
CA ILE A 654 -12.51 19.53 17.33
C ILE A 654 -11.27 20.15 17.98
N GLY A 655 -10.78 21.30 17.47
CA GLY A 655 -9.54 21.94 17.90
C GLY A 655 -8.27 21.26 17.36
N ASN A 656 -7.12 21.87 17.63
CA ASN A 656 -5.81 21.42 17.10
C ASN A 656 -5.02 20.52 18.05
N GLU A 657 -5.45 20.39 19.31
CA GLU A 657 -4.71 19.66 20.33
C GLU A 657 -5.23 18.25 20.49
N TYR A 658 -4.34 17.26 20.40
CA TYR A 658 -4.58 15.87 20.77
C TYR A 658 -3.22 15.20 21.07
N GLU A 659 -3.21 14.27 22.00
CA GLU A 659 -1.97 13.59 22.40
C GLU A 659 -1.64 12.42 21.46
N ASP A 660 -2.67 11.62 21.11
CA ASP A 660 -2.54 10.45 20.26
C ASP A 660 -3.77 10.25 19.35
N ILE A 661 -3.70 9.22 18.52
CA ILE A 661 -4.79 8.92 17.57
C ILE A 661 -6.08 8.49 18.25
N ASN A 662 -6.03 7.95 19.47
CA ASN A 662 -7.25 7.55 20.21
C ASN A 662 -8.02 8.79 20.67
N GLU A 663 -7.30 9.81 21.15
CA GLU A 663 -7.94 11.07 21.53
C GLU A 663 -8.55 11.77 20.32
N LEU A 664 -7.83 11.84 19.19
CA LEU A 664 -8.36 12.41 17.94
C LEU A 664 -9.64 11.70 17.51
N LYS A 665 -9.64 10.37 17.53
CA LYS A 665 -10.81 9.56 17.22
C LYS A 665 -11.99 9.86 18.15
N ASN A 666 -11.75 9.92 19.45
CA ASN A 666 -12.81 10.21 20.42
C ASN A 666 -13.40 11.61 20.21
N LYS A 667 -12.55 12.61 19.90
CA LYS A 667 -13.00 13.97 19.53
C LYS A 667 -13.86 13.99 18.27
N LEU A 668 -13.48 13.22 17.24
CA LEU A 668 -14.26 13.10 15.99
C LEU A 668 -15.64 12.49 16.25
N ILE A 669 -15.70 11.36 16.99
CA ILE A 669 -16.94 10.65 17.29
C ILE A 669 -17.84 11.52 18.17
N TYR A 670 -17.29 12.14 19.21
CA TYR A 670 -18.05 12.98 20.15
C TYR A 670 -18.71 14.20 19.48
N ASN A 671 -18.01 14.79 18.49
CA ASN A 671 -18.48 15.99 17.82
C ASN A 671 -19.17 15.72 16.47
N ILE A 672 -19.45 14.47 16.12
CA ILE A 672 -19.98 14.11 14.79
C ILE A 672 -21.31 14.84 14.46
N GLU A 673 -22.18 15.07 15.43
CA GLU A 673 -23.44 15.78 15.25
C GLU A 673 -23.25 17.28 14.99
N LYS A 674 -22.15 17.87 15.47
CA LYS A 674 -21.79 19.27 15.20
C LYS A 674 -21.16 19.45 13.81
N LEU A 675 -20.76 18.37 13.17
CA LEU A 675 -20.13 18.35 11.84
C LEU A 675 -21.21 18.26 10.73
N GLU A 676 -22.18 19.19 10.75
CA GLU A 676 -23.33 19.15 9.82
C GLU A 676 -22.94 19.39 8.36
N ASN A 677 -21.94 20.25 8.12
CA ASN A 677 -21.57 20.78 6.79
C ASN A 677 -20.36 20.10 6.15
N ILE A 678 -20.07 18.84 6.52
CA ILE A 678 -19.04 18.03 5.86
C ILE A 678 -19.65 17.06 4.86
N SER A 679 -18.83 16.62 3.89
CA SER A 679 -19.24 15.71 2.83
C SER A 679 -19.72 14.36 3.35
N PHE A 680 -20.54 13.67 2.54
CA PHE A 680 -21.00 12.31 2.84
C PHE A 680 -19.85 11.37 3.19
N ILE A 681 -18.76 11.38 2.38
CA ILE A 681 -17.65 10.46 2.58
C ILE A 681 -16.97 10.67 3.94
N SER A 682 -16.74 11.92 4.35
CA SER A 682 -16.16 12.22 5.67
C SER A 682 -17.06 11.78 6.81
N LYS A 683 -18.38 12.03 6.73
CA LYS A 683 -19.36 11.53 7.71
C LYS A 683 -19.35 10.01 7.80
N TYR A 684 -19.33 9.35 6.65
CA TYR A 684 -19.29 7.88 6.60
C TYR A 684 -18.05 7.31 7.29
N ILE A 685 -16.87 7.87 6.96
CA ILE A 685 -15.59 7.45 7.56
C ILE A 685 -15.64 7.61 9.09
N ILE A 686 -16.06 8.76 9.59
CA ILE A 686 -16.11 9.01 11.03
C ILE A 686 -17.09 8.07 11.73
N LYS A 687 -18.26 7.82 11.16
CA LYS A 687 -19.31 6.98 11.80
C LYS A 687 -18.99 5.49 11.78
N ASN A 688 -18.39 4.99 10.70
CA ASN A 688 -18.32 3.55 10.46
C ASN A 688 -16.89 2.98 10.55
N LEU A 689 -15.86 3.78 10.23
CA LEU A 689 -14.50 3.29 10.09
C LEU A 689 -13.54 3.80 11.18
N ILE A 690 -13.79 4.98 11.74
CA ILE A 690 -13.06 5.51 12.89
C ILE A 690 -13.73 5.08 14.20
#